data_2251f35f1f31845aac97da1f018b8e8e
#
_entry.id   2251f35f1f31845aac97da1f018b8e8e
#
_cell.length_a   1.000
_cell.length_b   1.000
_cell.length_c   1.000
_cell.angle_alpha   90.00
_cell.angle_beta   90.00
_cell.angle_gamma   90.00
#
_symmetry.space_group_name_H-M   'P 1'
#
loop_
_entity.id
_entity.type
_entity.pdbx_description
1 polymer ?
#
loop_
_entity_poly.entity_id
_entity_poly.type
_entity_poly.pdbx_seq_one_letter_code
_entity_poly.pdbx_strand_id
1 'polypeptide(L)'
;MSEEKKDYGATLNLPKTDFAMRANLPENEPKILEKMNVPNLYQKCLEKNKNNKKYVLHDGPPYANGNMHMGHALNKILKDIIVRYNTMKGNYTPFIPGWDTHGLPIEKQAIKMLGVNRDEVGVSVFRDTCKEFALKYVDIQRNQLKRLGIIADWDNPYITLDPKFEARQIKVFGEMFKKGYIYKGLKPVYWCTDCQTALAEAEIEYQDDKTTSIYVKFKVDNCGGKFKEFAPKDIYFVIWTTTPWTLPGNTGIVIGGEYTYDLVDVGNNQILVIAHELVDNVMQNANIEKYKVVGSFEGSELEGVICKHPFLDRTSRVVLGSEDTVDVKLDTGTGMVHCAPGHGMEDYLNGLKNGLDILVPVDGKGHMTEEAGMFKGMFYAKANNEILAHLEKIGALLASQVIEHSYPHCWRCKEPVIYRATSQWFASIEGFRNATLDAIKNINWVPSWGEERITNMVKERNDWCISRQRVWGVPIPIFFCEKCEKEYVTDESIEKISKIFSEKGSNAWYDLSVEELMPDNAKCECGHREFKKETDIMDVWFDSGSSHFAVLEEKGLWPADLYLEGNDQYRGWFQSSLLTSIATKGEAPYKTVLTHGWMVDGEGRKMSKSLGNGIEPDEIINQYGVDIMRLWVSSTDYQTDVRISKDILKQLAEVYRKIRNTARYMLGNLSDFNPNTDMVEYDKLEELDKWALIKLNDLVKTVNNAYETYDYHIAYQNINKFCVIDMSNTYLDIIKDRLYTLKPNDVKRRACQTVMYEILITLTKILTPILAFTSEEIWQCVTHKDGVDKQSPLLSDWPTEKAQYENTDIEEKWNKILSLKEEVAKQVGIGAVIFNDLYNTRIKDVVFSWERMLNFDGETGPYVQYTHARACSILRRAGEVSFDNIDFTTLAD
;
A
#
# COMPACT_ATOMS: atom_id res chain seq x y z
N MET A 1 13.21 73.78 26.10
CA MET A 1 11.90 73.17 26.08
C MET A 1 12.07 71.81 25.30
N SER A 2 12.07 70.70 26.01
CA SER A 2 12.10 69.39 25.40
C SER A 2 10.75 69.16 24.75
N GLU A 3 10.65 69.06 23.43
CA GLU A 3 9.47 68.55 22.74
C GLU A 3 9.22 67.12 23.24
N GLU A 4 8.15 66.92 23.98
CA GLU A 4 7.61 65.58 24.26
C GLU A 4 7.34 64.92 22.93
N LYS A 5 8.12 63.91 22.55
CA LYS A 5 7.84 63.05 21.43
C LYS A 5 6.45 62.43 21.69
N LYS A 6 5.42 62.93 21.00
CA LYS A 6 4.07 62.32 21.02
C LYS A 6 4.20 60.89 20.54
N ASP A 7 3.90 59.94 21.42
CA ASP A 7 3.79 58.54 21.04
C ASP A 7 2.50 58.32 20.22
N TYR A 8 2.62 58.20 18.93
CA TYR A 8 1.51 57.92 18.02
C TYR A 8 1.15 56.43 17.97
N GLY A 9 1.86 55.54 18.68
CA GLY A 9 1.63 54.12 18.69
C GLY A 9 0.20 53.72 19.08
N ALA A 10 -0.39 54.46 20.03
CA ALA A 10 -1.77 54.26 20.48
C ALA A 10 -2.84 54.62 19.42
N THR A 11 -2.45 55.32 18.33
CA THR A 11 -3.39 55.68 17.22
C THR A 11 -3.41 54.64 16.12
N LEU A 12 -2.53 53.63 16.13
CA LEU A 12 -2.46 52.62 15.12
C LEU A 12 -3.41 51.45 15.47
N ASN A 13 -4.06 50.87 14.43
CA ASN A 13 -4.86 49.65 14.58
C ASN A 13 -3.93 48.44 14.49
N LEU A 14 -3.17 48.16 15.56
CA LEU A 14 -2.26 47.03 15.59
C LEU A 14 -2.99 45.68 15.69
N PRO A 15 -2.50 44.64 15.05
CA PRO A 15 -3.12 43.28 15.06
C PRO A 15 -3.24 42.73 16.49
N LYS A 16 -4.40 42.14 16.81
CA LYS A 16 -4.66 41.48 18.10
C LYS A 16 -5.31 40.12 17.84
N THR A 17 -4.84 39.05 18.46
CA THR A 17 -5.44 37.73 18.32
C THR A 17 -5.04 36.81 19.47
N ASP A 18 -5.96 35.95 19.88
CA ASP A 18 -5.73 34.89 20.84
C ASP A 18 -5.08 33.66 20.17
N PHE A 19 -5.01 33.64 18.83
CA PHE A 19 -4.32 32.58 18.08
C PHE A 19 -2.82 32.61 18.37
N ALA A 20 -2.34 31.59 19.08
CA ALA A 20 -0.98 31.56 19.61
C ALA A 20 0.11 31.65 18.52
N MET A 21 1.19 32.39 18.81
CA MET A 21 2.32 32.49 17.87
C MET A 21 3.00 31.15 17.61
N ARG A 22 3.19 30.35 18.67
CA ARG A 22 3.74 28.98 18.58
C ARG A 22 2.60 27.98 18.64
N ALA A 23 2.57 27.05 17.70
CA ALA A 23 1.52 26.03 17.62
C ALA A 23 1.54 25.05 18.78
N ASN A 24 2.74 24.67 19.26
CA ASN A 24 2.94 23.60 20.27
C ASN A 24 2.06 22.39 19.97
N LEU A 25 2.08 21.91 18.73
CA LEU A 25 1.17 20.86 18.22
C LEU A 25 1.11 19.63 19.12
N PRO A 26 2.25 19.03 19.56
CA PRO A 26 2.20 17.85 20.42
C PRO A 26 1.31 18.02 21.67
N GLU A 27 1.28 19.22 22.26
CA GLU A 27 0.55 19.54 23.49
C GLU A 27 -0.89 20.02 23.23
N ASN A 28 -1.10 20.72 22.12
CA ASN A 28 -2.37 21.37 21.82
C ASN A 28 -3.32 20.47 21.04
N GLU A 29 -2.85 19.63 20.14
CA GLU A 29 -3.67 18.71 19.36
C GLU A 29 -4.56 17.80 20.23
N PRO A 30 -4.09 17.18 21.34
CA PRO A 30 -4.96 16.41 22.23
C PRO A 30 -6.13 17.23 22.78
N LYS A 31 -5.89 18.49 23.16
CA LYS A 31 -6.92 19.39 23.70
C LYS A 31 -7.95 19.78 22.62
N ILE A 32 -7.47 19.98 21.39
CA ILE A 32 -8.33 20.26 20.25
C ILE A 32 -9.19 19.03 19.95
N LEU A 33 -8.58 17.83 19.94
CA LEU A 33 -9.29 16.58 19.73
C LEU A 33 -10.42 16.34 20.71
N GLU A 34 -10.18 16.60 22.00
CA GLU A 34 -11.23 16.52 23.03
C GLU A 34 -12.41 17.47 22.72
N LYS A 35 -12.10 18.72 22.38
CA LYS A 35 -13.14 19.72 22.01
C LYS A 35 -13.92 19.35 20.76
N MET A 36 -13.26 18.82 19.74
CA MET A 36 -13.90 18.36 18.50
C MET A 36 -14.93 17.26 18.74
N ASN A 37 -14.68 16.41 19.74
CA ASN A 37 -15.54 15.25 20.03
C ASN A 37 -16.71 15.55 20.99
N VAL A 38 -16.90 16.81 21.41
CA VAL A 38 -18.01 17.21 22.31
C VAL A 38 -18.85 18.32 21.68
N PRO A 39 -20.06 18.02 21.17
CA PRO A 39 -20.66 16.71 20.93
C PRO A 39 -19.96 15.97 19.77
N ASN A 40 -20.20 14.64 19.64
CA ASN A 40 -19.54 13.78 18.65
C ASN A 40 -19.61 14.38 17.21
N LEU A 41 -18.48 14.87 16.72
CA LEU A 41 -18.37 15.55 15.44
C LEU A 41 -18.72 14.62 14.26
N TYR A 42 -18.26 13.38 14.31
CA TYR A 42 -18.54 12.39 13.25
C TYR A 42 -20.05 12.18 13.09
N GLN A 43 -20.78 11.97 14.18
CA GLN A 43 -22.23 11.77 14.14
C GLN A 43 -22.95 13.01 13.60
N LYS A 44 -22.51 14.21 13.96
CA LYS A 44 -23.07 15.46 13.42
C LYS A 44 -22.84 15.58 11.90
N CYS A 45 -21.67 15.19 11.41
CA CYS A 45 -21.39 15.18 9.96
C CYS A 45 -22.33 14.22 9.22
N LEU A 46 -22.55 13.03 9.78
CA LEU A 46 -23.47 12.05 9.20
C LEU A 46 -24.92 12.57 9.21
N GLU A 47 -25.37 13.14 10.34
CA GLU A 47 -26.72 13.69 10.45
C GLU A 47 -26.98 14.86 9.50
N LYS A 48 -25.99 15.75 9.35
CA LYS A 48 -26.04 16.86 8.35
C LYS A 48 -26.32 16.35 6.95
N ASN A 49 -25.64 15.26 6.55
CA ASN A 49 -25.63 14.76 5.16
C ASN A 49 -26.47 13.49 4.95
N LYS A 50 -27.27 13.06 5.95
CA LYS A 50 -27.95 11.73 5.94
C LYS A 50 -28.84 11.44 4.73
N ASN A 51 -29.41 12.46 4.13
CA ASN A 51 -30.32 12.34 2.99
C ASN A 51 -29.62 12.57 1.63
N ASN A 52 -28.33 12.86 1.65
CA ASN A 52 -27.57 13.20 0.46
C ASN A 52 -26.97 11.93 -0.19
N LYS A 53 -26.32 12.12 -1.34
CA LYS A 53 -25.61 11.03 -2.03
C LYS A 53 -24.61 10.37 -1.09
N LYS A 54 -24.63 9.03 -1.04
CA LYS A 54 -23.64 8.26 -0.31
C LYS A 54 -22.29 8.30 -1.02
N TYR A 55 -21.23 8.41 -0.26
CA TYR A 55 -19.86 8.12 -0.68
C TYR A 55 -19.22 7.20 0.33
N VAL A 56 -19.04 5.95 -0.06
CA VAL A 56 -18.60 4.86 0.82
C VAL A 56 -17.14 4.52 0.53
N LEU A 57 -16.26 4.89 1.47
CA LEU A 57 -14.90 4.39 1.52
C LEU A 57 -14.88 3.22 2.49
N HIS A 58 -14.60 2.02 2.00
CA HIS A 58 -14.46 0.84 2.85
C HIS A 58 -13.03 0.72 3.38
N ASP A 59 -12.90 0.47 4.66
CA ASP A 59 -11.59 0.37 5.31
C ASP A 59 -11.05 -1.05 5.22
N GLY A 60 -9.86 -1.24 4.62
CA GLY A 60 -9.12 -2.49 4.71
C GLY A 60 -8.64 -2.70 6.14
N PRO A 61 -8.92 -3.88 6.74
CA PRO A 61 -8.66 -4.11 8.13
C PRO A 61 -7.17 -4.38 8.39
N PRO A 62 -6.44 -3.54 9.15
CA PRO A 62 -5.10 -3.87 9.58
C PRO A 62 -5.10 -5.04 10.58
N TYR A 63 -3.99 -5.80 10.63
CA TYR A 63 -3.81 -6.83 11.63
C TYR A 63 -3.68 -6.26 13.03
N ALA A 64 -4.44 -6.84 13.98
CA ALA A 64 -4.40 -6.48 15.39
C ALA A 64 -3.27 -7.21 16.14
N ASN A 65 -1.99 -6.99 15.75
CA ASN A 65 -0.84 -7.74 16.27
C ASN A 65 0.38 -6.90 16.65
N GLY A 66 0.25 -5.58 16.66
CA GLY A 66 1.33 -4.64 16.98
C GLY A 66 0.88 -3.19 16.92
N ASN A 67 1.79 -2.26 17.23
CA ASN A 67 1.55 -0.83 17.07
C ASN A 67 1.46 -0.43 15.60
N MET A 68 0.78 0.68 15.32
CA MET A 68 0.75 1.27 13.99
C MET A 68 2.15 1.74 13.58
N HIS A 69 2.54 1.49 12.33
CA HIS A 69 3.77 2.00 11.72
C HIS A 69 3.45 3.10 10.70
N MET A 70 4.48 3.74 10.14
CA MET A 70 4.31 4.87 9.20
C MET A 70 3.46 4.53 7.97
N GLY A 71 3.50 3.28 7.46
CA GLY A 71 2.62 2.85 6.37
C GLY A 71 1.13 2.90 6.75
N HIS A 72 0.78 2.51 7.97
CA HIS A 72 -0.59 2.67 8.48
C HIS A 72 -0.97 4.15 8.62
N ALA A 73 -0.05 4.99 9.11
CA ALA A 73 -0.31 6.43 9.23
C ALA A 73 -0.56 7.07 7.85
N LEU A 74 0.27 6.77 6.84
CA LEU A 74 0.06 7.19 5.46
C LEU A 74 -1.33 6.80 4.95
N ASN A 75 -1.64 5.51 5.02
CA ASN A 75 -2.90 4.94 4.54
C ASN A 75 -4.12 5.59 5.21
N LYS A 76 -4.14 5.64 6.54
CA LYS A 76 -5.29 6.12 7.29
C LYS A 76 -5.47 7.64 7.20
N ILE A 77 -4.39 8.42 7.08
CA ILE A 77 -4.46 9.87 6.83
C ILE A 77 -5.02 10.14 5.43
N LEU A 78 -4.59 9.41 4.39
CA LEU A 78 -5.16 9.53 3.04
C LEU A 78 -6.66 9.27 3.04
N LYS A 79 -7.11 8.22 3.72
CA LYS A 79 -8.55 7.91 3.88
C LYS A 79 -9.30 9.04 4.57
N ASP A 80 -8.75 9.57 5.66
CA ASP A 80 -9.36 10.68 6.39
C ASP A 80 -9.45 11.96 5.57
N ILE A 81 -8.43 12.27 4.75
CA ILE A 81 -8.48 13.40 3.81
C ILE A 81 -9.68 13.25 2.85
N ILE A 82 -9.86 12.05 2.29
CA ILE A 82 -10.95 11.74 1.36
C ILE A 82 -12.31 11.85 2.05
N VAL A 83 -12.44 11.28 3.25
CA VAL A 83 -13.67 11.31 4.04
C VAL A 83 -14.06 12.74 4.41
N ARG A 84 -13.10 13.55 4.90
CA ARG A 84 -13.33 14.97 5.25
C ARG A 84 -13.75 15.79 4.04
N TYR A 85 -13.02 15.62 2.92
CA TYR A 85 -13.35 16.32 1.67
C TYR A 85 -14.78 16.00 1.22
N ASN A 86 -15.12 14.71 1.12
CA ASN A 86 -16.45 14.29 0.69
C ASN A 86 -17.55 14.69 1.68
N THR A 87 -17.27 14.71 2.97
CA THR A 87 -18.20 15.24 4.00
C THR A 87 -18.50 16.71 3.76
N MET A 88 -17.48 17.54 3.56
CA MET A 88 -17.65 18.97 3.31
C MET A 88 -18.29 19.26 1.94
N LYS A 89 -18.08 18.36 0.96
CA LYS A 89 -18.76 18.41 -0.35
C LYS A 89 -20.26 18.10 -0.25
N GLY A 90 -20.72 17.67 0.91
CA GLY A 90 -22.13 17.39 1.19
C GLY A 90 -22.53 15.93 0.99
N ASN A 91 -21.59 15.01 0.76
CA ASN A 91 -21.92 13.59 0.68
C ASN A 91 -22.17 12.99 2.08
N TYR A 92 -23.03 11.97 2.15
CA TYR A 92 -23.14 11.10 3.31
C TYR A 92 -21.97 10.11 3.30
N THR A 93 -21.04 10.25 4.24
CA THR A 93 -19.74 9.54 4.25
C THR A 93 -19.58 8.65 5.48
N PRO A 94 -20.28 7.51 5.56
CA PRO A 94 -20.07 6.57 6.66
C PRO A 94 -18.68 5.93 6.51
N PHE A 95 -17.83 6.08 7.52
CA PHE A 95 -16.52 5.45 7.55
C PHE A 95 -16.42 4.55 8.78
N ILE A 96 -16.39 3.23 8.53
CA ILE A 96 -16.38 2.19 9.54
C ILE A 96 -14.98 1.59 9.59
N PRO A 97 -14.19 1.85 10.64
CA PRO A 97 -12.85 1.30 10.75
C PRO A 97 -12.91 -0.21 10.99
N GLY A 98 -11.95 -0.95 10.41
CA GLY A 98 -11.89 -2.40 10.51
C GLY A 98 -10.63 -2.92 11.16
N TRP A 99 -10.68 -4.16 11.69
CA TRP A 99 -9.52 -4.92 12.16
C TRP A 99 -9.61 -6.39 11.77
N ASP A 100 -8.47 -6.88 11.27
CA ASP A 100 -8.27 -8.32 11.04
C ASP A 100 -7.64 -8.94 12.30
N THR A 101 -8.30 -9.97 12.82
CA THR A 101 -8.03 -10.48 14.17
C THR A 101 -7.77 -11.98 14.23
N HIS A 102 -7.71 -12.66 13.08
CA HIS A 102 -7.45 -14.09 13.01
C HIS A 102 -6.07 -14.41 12.41
N GLY A 103 -5.73 -15.68 12.42
CA GLY A 103 -4.60 -16.22 11.68
C GLY A 103 -3.29 -16.33 12.46
N LEU A 104 -2.32 -16.87 11.75
CA LEU A 104 -0.99 -17.24 12.26
C LEU A 104 -0.25 -16.11 13.00
N PRO A 105 -0.31 -14.83 12.58
CA PRO A 105 0.39 -13.76 13.30
C PRO A 105 0.00 -13.63 14.77
N ILE A 106 -1.27 -13.84 15.08
CA ILE A 106 -1.81 -13.75 16.45
C ILE A 106 -1.54 -15.06 17.21
N GLU A 107 -1.73 -16.22 16.57
CA GLU A 107 -1.37 -17.51 17.19
C GLU A 107 0.07 -17.53 17.70
N LYS A 108 1.06 -17.11 16.89
CA LYS A 108 2.48 -17.08 17.30
C LYS A 108 2.70 -16.18 18.52
N GLN A 109 1.98 -15.09 18.66
CA GLN A 109 2.09 -14.24 19.83
C GLN A 109 1.41 -14.86 21.06
N ALA A 110 0.27 -15.52 20.89
CA ALA A 110 -0.40 -16.24 21.96
C ALA A 110 0.48 -17.39 22.51
N ILE A 111 1.14 -18.17 21.63
CA ILE A 111 2.12 -19.19 22.02
C ILE A 111 3.25 -18.58 22.86
N LYS A 112 3.79 -17.42 22.44
CA LYS A 112 4.83 -16.72 23.23
C LYS A 112 4.32 -16.26 24.60
N MET A 113 3.07 -15.81 24.67
CA MET A 113 2.47 -15.37 25.96
C MET A 113 2.23 -16.54 26.91
N LEU A 114 1.77 -17.67 26.39
CA LEU A 114 1.51 -18.87 27.18
C LEU A 114 2.80 -19.60 27.61
N GLY A 115 3.88 -19.46 26.83
CA GLY A 115 5.16 -20.14 27.08
C GLY A 115 5.12 -21.65 26.83
N VAL A 116 4.04 -22.17 26.21
CA VAL A 116 3.82 -23.58 25.92
C VAL A 116 3.28 -23.74 24.49
N ASN A 117 3.43 -24.91 23.92
CA ASN A 117 2.91 -25.20 22.59
C ASN A 117 1.37 -25.29 22.60
N ARG A 118 0.79 -25.01 21.45
CA ARG A 118 -0.65 -25.08 21.20
C ARG A 118 -1.28 -26.42 21.66
N ASP A 119 -0.59 -27.52 21.40
CA ASP A 119 -1.09 -28.89 21.64
C ASP A 119 -1.03 -29.27 23.15
N GLU A 120 -0.39 -28.45 23.98
CA GLU A 120 -0.28 -28.67 25.45
C GLU A 120 -1.42 -28.01 26.24
N VAL A 121 -2.19 -27.12 25.57
CA VAL A 121 -3.38 -26.45 26.16
C VAL A 121 -4.63 -26.82 25.40
N GLY A 122 -5.79 -26.79 26.07
CA GLY A 122 -7.07 -27.02 25.38
C GLY A 122 -7.35 -25.94 24.32
N VAL A 123 -8.01 -26.35 23.23
CA VAL A 123 -8.31 -25.48 22.06
C VAL A 123 -9.02 -24.19 22.50
N SER A 124 -10.04 -24.29 23.36
CA SER A 124 -10.81 -23.12 23.82
C SER A 124 -9.95 -22.14 24.60
N VAL A 125 -9.08 -22.60 25.51
CA VAL A 125 -8.16 -21.73 26.27
C VAL A 125 -7.18 -21.03 25.33
N PHE A 126 -6.66 -21.73 24.34
CA PHE A 126 -5.77 -21.16 23.34
C PHE A 126 -6.48 -20.08 22.50
N ARG A 127 -7.69 -20.35 22.03
CA ARG A 127 -8.50 -19.42 21.26
C ARG A 127 -8.85 -18.17 22.08
N ASP A 128 -9.21 -18.32 23.34
CA ASP A 128 -9.50 -17.19 24.24
C ASP A 128 -8.25 -16.31 24.44
N THR A 129 -7.07 -16.90 24.59
CA THR A 129 -5.80 -16.16 24.66
C THR A 129 -5.52 -15.37 23.37
N CYS A 130 -5.77 -15.96 22.21
CA CYS A 130 -5.66 -15.27 20.91
C CYS A 130 -6.63 -14.10 20.82
N LYS A 131 -7.87 -14.29 21.26
CA LYS A 131 -8.93 -13.25 21.30
C LYS A 131 -8.53 -12.08 22.20
N GLU A 132 -8.09 -12.35 23.40
CA GLU A 132 -7.63 -11.31 24.34
C GLU A 132 -6.47 -10.50 23.76
N PHE A 133 -5.49 -11.19 23.18
CA PHE A 133 -4.36 -10.54 22.52
C PHE A 133 -4.83 -9.62 21.38
N ALA A 134 -5.68 -10.12 20.49
CA ALA A 134 -6.18 -9.36 19.35
C ALA A 134 -6.95 -8.11 19.79
N LEU A 135 -7.90 -8.26 20.73
CA LEU A 135 -8.70 -7.14 21.26
C LEU A 135 -7.86 -6.08 21.95
N LYS A 136 -6.81 -6.47 22.66
CA LYS A 136 -5.84 -5.53 23.24
C LYS A 136 -5.20 -4.64 22.15
N TYR A 137 -4.78 -5.22 21.03
CA TYR A 137 -4.17 -4.45 19.96
C TYR A 137 -5.20 -3.66 19.14
N VAL A 138 -6.42 -4.12 19.01
CA VAL A 138 -7.54 -3.32 18.48
C VAL A 138 -7.66 -2.01 19.26
N ASP A 139 -7.65 -2.06 20.60
CA ASP A 139 -7.78 -0.87 21.44
C ASP A 139 -6.55 0.05 21.35
N ILE A 140 -5.35 -0.51 21.32
CA ILE A 140 -4.11 0.27 21.14
C ILE A 140 -4.15 1.00 19.81
N GLN A 141 -4.38 0.29 18.71
CA GLN A 141 -4.42 0.86 17.37
C GLN A 141 -5.55 1.87 17.20
N ARG A 142 -6.74 1.61 17.78
CA ARG A 142 -7.86 2.57 17.81
C ARG A 142 -7.44 3.90 18.43
N ASN A 143 -6.74 3.86 19.57
CA ASN A 143 -6.27 5.06 20.24
C ASN A 143 -5.18 5.79 19.44
N GLN A 144 -4.27 5.05 18.79
CA GLN A 144 -3.28 5.63 17.90
C GLN A 144 -3.93 6.31 16.68
N LEU A 145 -4.96 5.70 16.09
CA LEU A 145 -5.71 6.28 14.97
C LEU A 145 -6.52 7.52 15.39
N LYS A 146 -7.17 7.46 16.55
CA LYS A 146 -7.83 8.66 17.13
C LYS A 146 -6.84 9.79 17.32
N ARG A 147 -5.62 9.51 17.79
CA ARG A 147 -4.56 10.52 17.98
C ARG A 147 -4.15 11.18 16.65
N LEU A 148 -4.22 10.46 15.52
CA LEU A 148 -4.00 11.03 14.18
C LEU A 148 -5.11 11.98 13.71
N GLY A 149 -6.15 12.18 14.51
CA GLY A 149 -7.28 13.04 14.18
C GLY A 149 -8.25 12.44 13.17
N ILE A 150 -8.21 11.13 12.96
CA ILE A 150 -9.08 10.43 12.00
C ILE A 150 -10.51 10.42 12.52
N ILE A 151 -11.46 10.78 11.66
CA ILE A 151 -12.89 10.75 11.96
C ILE A 151 -13.51 9.45 11.43
N ALA A 152 -14.15 8.69 12.31
CA ALA A 152 -14.73 7.38 11.99
C ALA A 152 -15.78 6.96 13.03
N ASP A 153 -16.53 5.90 12.72
CA ASP A 153 -17.41 5.22 13.67
C ASP A 153 -16.59 4.37 14.66
N TRP A 154 -15.96 5.05 15.60
CA TRP A 154 -15.10 4.40 16.60
C TRP A 154 -15.85 3.52 17.59
N ASP A 155 -17.17 3.73 17.72
CA ASP A 155 -18.01 3.01 18.67
C ASP A 155 -18.55 1.70 18.09
N ASN A 156 -18.67 1.63 16.75
CA ASN A 156 -19.15 0.46 16.03
C ASN A 156 -18.20 0.04 14.90
N PRO A 157 -16.93 -0.24 15.18
CA PRO A 157 -16.00 -0.76 14.18
C PRO A 157 -16.44 -2.15 13.72
N TYR A 158 -15.89 -2.63 12.62
CA TYR A 158 -15.98 -4.06 12.32
C TYR A 158 -14.69 -4.78 12.73
N ILE A 159 -14.84 -5.96 13.27
CA ILE A 159 -13.74 -6.81 13.74
C ILE A 159 -14.02 -8.21 13.23
N THR A 160 -13.06 -8.87 12.57
CA THR A 160 -13.32 -10.17 11.93
C THR A 160 -13.65 -11.28 12.91
N LEU A 161 -13.24 -11.17 14.19
CA LEU A 161 -13.65 -12.08 15.28
C LEU A 161 -15.03 -11.76 15.89
N ASP A 162 -15.74 -10.73 15.39
CA ASP A 162 -17.08 -10.46 15.90
C ASP A 162 -18.04 -11.62 15.50
N PRO A 163 -18.81 -12.17 16.43
CA PRO A 163 -19.74 -13.27 16.15
C PRO A 163 -20.65 -13.05 14.94
N LYS A 164 -21.13 -11.84 14.73
CA LYS A 164 -21.96 -11.51 13.56
C LYS A 164 -21.17 -11.49 12.27
N PHE A 165 -19.91 -11.05 12.32
CA PHE A 165 -19.03 -11.09 11.15
C PHE A 165 -18.72 -12.52 10.75
N GLU A 166 -18.30 -13.37 11.71
CA GLU A 166 -18.02 -14.79 11.49
C GLU A 166 -19.26 -15.52 10.91
N ALA A 167 -20.45 -15.25 11.47
CA ALA A 167 -21.72 -15.83 10.98
C ALA A 167 -22.02 -15.46 9.52
N ARG A 168 -21.73 -14.25 9.10
CA ARG A 168 -21.93 -13.81 7.72
C ARG A 168 -20.89 -14.38 6.78
N GLN A 169 -19.66 -14.55 7.24
CA GLN A 169 -18.61 -15.23 6.50
C GLN A 169 -18.99 -16.69 6.19
N ILE A 170 -19.60 -17.40 7.14
CA ILE A 170 -20.16 -18.74 6.91
C ILE A 170 -21.16 -18.75 5.75
N LYS A 171 -21.97 -17.69 5.61
CA LYS A 171 -22.91 -17.58 4.47
C LYS A 171 -22.20 -17.37 3.14
N VAL A 172 -21.13 -16.55 3.10
CA VAL A 172 -20.29 -16.40 1.89
C VAL A 172 -19.71 -17.76 1.48
N PHE A 173 -19.18 -18.52 2.44
CA PHE A 173 -18.69 -19.87 2.19
C PHE A 173 -19.80 -20.79 1.63
N GLY A 174 -20.95 -20.80 2.26
CA GLY A 174 -22.11 -21.61 1.85
C GLY A 174 -22.58 -21.31 0.43
N GLU A 175 -22.67 -20.04 0.05
CA GLU A 175 -23.02 -19.62 -1.32
C GLU A 175 -21.97 -20.07 -2.34
N MET A 176 -20.69 -19.96 -2.03
CA MET A 176 -19.64 -20.45 -2.92
C MET A 176 -19.64 -21.98 -3.04
N PHE A 177 -19.89 -22.69 -1.94
CA PHE A 177 -19.99 -24.15 -1.95
C PHE A 177 -21.20 -24.60 -2.78
N LYS A 178 -22.35 -23.98 -2.59
CA LYS A 178 -23.60 -24.30 -3.35
C LYS A 178 -23.44 -24.12 -4.86
N LYS A 179 -22.64 -23.15 -5.28
CA LYS A 179 -22.29 -22.90 -6.69
C LYS A 179 -21.24 -23.88 -7.24
N GLY A 180 -20.73 -24.78 -6.40
CA GLY A 180 -19.72 -25.76 -6.78
C GLY A 180 -18.30 -25.19 -6.91
N TYR A 181 -18.06 -24.00 -6.37
CA TYR A 181 -16.73 -23.38 -6.42
C TYR A 181 -15.79 -23.91 -5.33
N ILE A 182 -16.33 -24.44 -4.22
CA ILE A 182 -15.51 -25.00 -3.14
C ILE A 182 -15.48 -26.52 -3.27
N TYR A 183 -14.28 -27.09 -3.27
CA TYR A 183 -14.07 -28.52 -3.39
C TYR A 183 -12.83 -28.97 -2.60
N LYS A 184 -12.76 -30.26 -2.26
CA LYS A 184 -11.60 -30.89 -1.62
C LYS A 184 -10.73 -31.56 -2.69
N GLY A 185 -9.43 -31.30 -2.64
CA GLY A 185 -8.50 -31.84 -3.63
C GLY A 185 -7.13 -32.15 -3.06
N LEU A 186 -6.45 -33.14 -3.64
CA LEU A 186 -5.04 -33.44 -3.38
C LEU A 186 -4.19 -32.70 -4.42
N LYS A 187 -3.58 -31.58 -4.03
CA LYS A 187 -2.76 -30.76 -4.93
C LYS A 187 -1.49 -30.26 -4.20
N PRO A 188 -0.39 -30.00 -4.91
CA PRO A 188 0.74 -29.30 -4.34
C PRO A 188 0.37 -27.88 -3.94
N VAL A 189 0.68 -27.51 -2.71
CA VAL A 189 0.52 -26.16 -2.15
C VAL A 189 1.82 -25.70 -1.54
N TYR A 190 1.99 -24.39 -1.38
CA TYR A 190 3.04 -23.87 -0.52
C TYR A 190 2.82 -24.38 0.90
N TRP A 191 3.83 -25.02 1.47
CA TRP A 191 3.77 -25.60 2.81
C TRP A 191 4.93 -25.10 3.65
N CYS A 192 4.63 -24.50 4.78
CA CYS A 192 5.63 -24.10 5.76
C CYS A 192 5.81 -25.21 6.79
N THR A 193 6.99 -25.83 6.84
CA THR A 193 7.30 -26.93 7.75
C THR A 193 7.46 -26.46 9.20
N ASP A 194 7.91 -25.21 9.44
CA ASP A 194 7.97 -24.59 10.76
C ASP A 194 6.57 -24.26 11.30
N CYS A 195 5.76 -23.63 10.48
CA CYS A 195 4.38 -23.29 10.83
C CYS A 195 3.41 -24.47 10.70
N GLN A 196 3.76 -25.55 10.03
CA GLN A 196 2.97 -26.77 9.80
C GLN A 196 1.59 -26.48 9.21
N THR A 197 1.54 -25.67 8.15
CA THR A 197 0.31 -25.27 7.50
C THR A 197 0.53 -24.93 6.03
N ALA A 198 -0.51 -25.08 5.22
CA ALA A 198 -0.58 -24.56 3.87
C ALA A 198 -0.54 -23.01 3.90
N LEU A 199 0.02 -22.43 2.85
CA LEU A 199 0.08 -20.98 2.65
C LEU A 199 -0.55 -20.62 1.31
N ALA A 200 -1.19 -19.44 1.25
CA ALA A 200 -1.60 -18.83 -0.01
C ALA A 200 -0.42 -18.04 -0.63
N GLU A 201 -0.56 -17.67 -1.89
CA GLU A 201 0.45 -16.87 -2.61
C GLU A 201 0.74 -15.51 -1.93
N ALA A 202 -0.26 -14.91 -1.30
CA ALA A 202 -0.11 -13.68 -0.52
C ALA A 202 0.67 -13.85 0.78
N GLU A 203 0.95 -15.06 1.19
CA GLU A 203 1.63 -15.41 2.44
C GLU A 203 3.09 -15.86 2.24
N ILE A 204 3.62 -15.69 1.01
CA ILE A 204 5.02 -15.98 0.68
C ILE A 204 5.77 -14.70 0.31
N GLU A 205 7.07 -14.70 0.59
CA GLU A 205 8.01 -13.66 0.18
C GLU A 205 9.20 -14.34 -0.52
N TYR A 206 9.71 -13.74 -1.58
CA TYR A 206 10.87 -14.27 -2.28
C TYR A 206 12.16 -13.67 -1.72
N GLN A 207 13.15 -14.52 -1.48
CA GLN A 207 14.49 -14.15 -1.03
C GLN A 207 15.53 -14.92 -1.86
N ASP A 208 16.72 -14.34 -2.02
CA ASP A 208 17.80 -15.00 -2.73
C ASP A 208 18.48 -16.01 -1.80
N ASP A 209 18.41 -17.28 -2.21
CA ASP A 209 18.99 -18.42 -1.48
C ASP A 209 20.05 -19.11 -2.31
N LYS A 210 21.05 -19.68 -1.61
CA LYS A 210 22.06 -20.54 -2.21
C LYS A 210 21.64 -21.98 -2.08
N THR A 211 21.57 -22.67 -3.22
CA THR A 211 21.29 -24.10 -3.29
C THR A 211 22.31 -24.84 -4.14
N THR A 212 22.36 -26.16 -4.00
CA THR A 212 23.18 -27.00 -4.85
C THR A 212 22.31 -27.60 -5.94
N SER A 213 22.55 -27.22 -7.18
CA SER A 213 21.98 -27.90 -8.34
C SER A 213 22.79 -29.14 -8.68
N ILE A 214 22.11 -30.19 -9.15
CA ILE A 214 22.71 -31.47 -9.44
C ILE A 214 22.26 -32.03 -10.79
N TYR A 215 23.16 -32.75 -11.43
CA TYR A 215 22.97 -33.53 -12.66
C TYR A 215 22.94 -34.99 -12.28
N VAL A 216 21.83 -35.71 -12.51
CA VAL A 216 21.64 -37.08 -12.03
C VAL A 216 21.36 -38.04 -13.18
N LYS A 217 22.05 -39.18 -13.20
CA LYS A 217 21.94 -40.22 -14.20
C LYS A 217 20.83 -41.23 -13.82
N PHE A 218 19.86 -41.41 -14.68
CA PHE A 218 18.81 -42.43 -14.59
C PHE A 218 19.04 -43.50 -15.64
N LYS A 219 19.38 -44.71 -15.19
CA LYS A 219 19.69 -45.82 -16.07
C LYS A 219 18.47 -46.34 -16.81
N VAL A 220 18.55 -46.51 -18.13
CA VAL A 220 17.46 -47.08 -18.93
C VAL A 220 17.27 -48.54 -18.51
N ASP A 221 16.02 -48.90 -18.22
CA ASP A 221 15.59 -50.26 -17.88
C ASP A 221 14.85 -50.90 -19.03
N ASN A 222 13.88 -50.18 -19.65
CA ASN A 222 13.14 -50.63 -20.81
C ASN A 222 12.96 -49.47 -21.81
N CYS A 223 13.38 -49.68 -23.05
CA CYS A 223 13.32 -48.73 -24.14
C CYS A 223 12.49 -49.25 -25.32
N GLY A 224 11.75 -50.33 -25.18
CA GLY A 224 11.02 -50.90 -26.32
C GLY A 224 11.89 -51.34 -27.52
N GLY A 225 13.19 -51.50 -27.27
CA GLY A 225 14.15 -51.83 -28.30
C GLY A 225 14.78 -50.65 -29.07
N LYS A 226 14.48 -49.39 -28.69
CA LYS A 226 14.98 -48.17 -29.36
C LYS A 226 16.53 -48.06 -29.36
N PHE A 227 17.20 -48.61 -28.37
CA PHE A 227 18.67 -48.46 -28.17
C PHE A 227 19.43 -49.76 -28.45
N LYS A 228 18.85 -50.74 -29.16
CA LYS A 228 19.50 -52.07 -29.40
C LYS A 228 20.87 -51.97 -30.07
N GLU A 229 21.05 -50.99 -30.95
CA GLU A 229 22.33 -50.80 -31.69
C GLU A 229 23.50 -50.33 -30.80
N PHE A 230 23.20 -49.79 -29.62
CA PHE A 230 24.17 -49.24 -28.69
C PHE A 230 24.58 -50.29 -27.63
N ALA A 231 23.99 -51.51 -27.63
CA ALA A 231 24.37 -52.57 -26.73
C ALA A 231 25.86 -53.06 -26.99
N PRO A 232 26.62 -53.36 -25.93
CA PRO A 232 26.21 -53.61 -24.54
C PRO A 232 26.35 -52.39 -23.58
N LYS A 233 26.42 -51.17 -24.12
CA LYS A 233 26.62 -49.97 -23.27
C LYS A 233 25.40 -49.65 -22.41
N ASP A 234 25.65 -49.14 -21.23
CA ASP A 234 24.62 -48.62 -20.33
C ASP A 234 24.19 -47.21 -20.77
N ILE A 235 22.89 -46.97 -20.90
CA ILE A 235 22.34 -45.70 -21.36
C ILE A 235 21.66 -45.03 -20.17
N TYR A 236 21.92 -43.72 -20.01
CA TYR A 236 21.40 -42.91 -18.91
C TYR A 236 20.73 -41.63 -19.43
N PHE A 237 19.51 -41.34 -18.97
CA PHE A 237 18.92 -40.04 -19.09
C PHE A 237 19.47 -39.15 -17.98
N VAL A 238 19.92 -37.97 -18.33
CA VAL A 238 20.53 -37.04 -17.34
C VAL A 238 19.53 -35.94 -17.01
N ILE A 239 18.98 -35.95 -15.81
CA ILE A 239 18.11 -34.89 -15.32
C ILE A 239 18.91 -33.82 -14.58
N TRP A 240 18.35 -32.62 -14.49
CA TRP A 240 18.86 -31.53 -13.66
C TRP A 240 17.80 -31.09 -12.66
N THR A 241 18.23 -30.81 -11.40
CA THR A 241 17.36 -30.29 -10.37
C THR A 241 18.12 -29.41 -9.39
N THR A 242 17.40 -28.41 -8.80
CA THR A 242 17.89 -27.54 -7.72
C THR A 242 17.42 -28.03 -6.34
N THR A 243 16.58 -29.04 -6.28
CA THR A 243 15.95 -29.57 -5.07
C THR A 243 16.19 -31.07 -4.90
N PRO A 244 17.41 -31.52 -4.54
CA PRO A 244 17.75 -32.94 -4.42
C PRO A 244 16.79 -33.73 -3.51
N TRP A 245 16.22 -33.09 -2.47
CA TRP A 245 15.29 -33.71 -1.54
C TRP A 245 13.96 -34.17 -2.18
N THR A 246 13.64 -33.70 -3.41
CA THR A 246 12.43 -34.14 -4.14
C THR A 246 12.66 -35.41 -4.95
N LEU A 247 13.91 -35.81 -5.16
CA LEU A 247 14.23 -37.05 -5.91
C LEU A 247 13.51 -38.31 -5.38
N PRO A 248 13.37 -38.53 -4.06
CA PRO A 248 12.53 -39.61 -3.56
C PRO A 248 11.06 -39.57 -4.04
N GLY A 249 10.54 -38.43 -4.47
CA GLY A 249 9.21 -38.27 -5.06
C GLY A 249 9.17 -38.40 -6.58
N ASN A 250 10.30 -38.69 -7.23
CA ASN A 250 10.37 -38.82 -8.69
C ASN A 250 9.55 -40.00 -9.21
N THR A 251 8.71 -39.76 -10.21
CA THR A 251 7.94 -40.79 -10.92
C THR A 251 8.05 -40.65 -12.45
N GLY A 252 8.68 -39.57 -12.94
CA GLY A 252 8.86 -39.35 -14.36
C GLY A 252 10.06 -38.46 -14.70
N ILE A 253 10.41 -38.48 -15.99
CA ILE A 253 11.38 -37.58 -16.61
C ILE A 253 10.65 -36.87 -17.73
N VAL A 254 10.57 -35.54 -17.67
CA VAL A 254 9.89 -34.73 -18.68
C VAL A 254 10.87 -34.23 -19.72
N ILE A 255 10.52 -34.39 -20.98
CA ILE A 255 11.29 -33.95 -22.14
C ILE A 255 10.45 -33.14 -23.11
N GLY A 256 11.08 -32.28 -23.91
CA GLY A 256 10.41 -31.56 -25.02
C GLY A 256 10.24 -32.44 -26.22
N GLY A 257 9.01 -32.64 -26.71
CA GLY A 257 8.74 -33.52 -27.83
C GLY A 257 9.36 -33.06 -29.15
N GLU A 258 9.59 -31.79 -29.31
CA GLU A 258 10.15 -31.12 -30.52
C GLU A 258 11.67 -30.91 -30.46
N TYR A 259 12.30 -31.27 -29.35
CA TYR A 259 13.74 -31.09 -29.18
C TYR A 259 14.51 -32.37 -29.62
N THR A 260 15.72 -32.17 -30.11
CA THR A 260 16.64 -33.24 -30.42
C THR A 260 17.46 -33.60 -29.19
N TYR A 261 17.56 -34.90 -28.91
CA TYR A 261 18.34 -35.44 -27.81
C TYR A 261 19.45 -36.31 -28.32
N ASP A 262 20.69 -35.96 -27.97
CA ASP A 262 21.89 -36.66 -28.38
C ASP A 262 22.26 -37.80 -27.43
N LEU A 263 22.70 -38.89 -27.98
CA LEU A 263 23.34 -39.97 -27.27
C LEU A 263 24.85 -39.71 -27.25
N VAL A 264 25.37 -39.34 -26.11
CA VAL A 264 26.74 -38.92 -25.91
C VAL A 264 27.55 -40.03 -25.26
N ASP A 265 28.43 -40.63 -26.00
CA ASP A 265 29.37 -41.64 -25.48
C ASP A 265 30.48 -40.92 -24.67
N VAL A 266 30.50 -41.12 -23.37
CA VAL A 266 31.51 -40.55 -22.43
C VAL A 266 32.61 -41.52 -22.03
N GLY A 267 32.70 -42.68 -22.71
CA GLY A 267 33.58 -43.77 -22.31
C GLY A 267 33.02 -44.59 -21.15
N ASN A 268 33.85 -45.42 -20.54
CA ASN A 268 33.51 -46.27 -19.40
C ASN A 268 32.21 -47.09 -19.60
N ASN A 269 31.92 -47.49 -20.82
CA ASN A 269 30.70 -48.21 -21.20
C ASN A 269 29.37 -47.43 -20.96
N GLN A 270 29.40 -46.07 -20.92
CA GLN A 270 28.27 -45.22 -20.62
C GLN A 270 27.92 -44.30 -21.83
N ILE A 271 26.63 -44.20 -22.09
CA ILE A 271 26.07 -43.22 -23.00
C ILE A 271 25.08 -42.35 -22.21
N LEU A 272 25.23 -41.04 -22.35
CA LEU A 272 24.33 -40.04 -21.73
C LEU A 272 23.34 -39.52 -22.79
N VAL A 273 22.07 -39.40 -22.42
CA VAL A 273 21.04 -38.75 -23.25
C VAL A 273 20.89 -37.33 -22.71
N ILE A 274 21.08 -36.34 -23.60
CA ILE A 274 21.09 -34.91 -23.25
C ILE A 274 20.54 -34.15 -24.45
N ALA A 275 19.84 -33.04 -24.25
CA ALA A 275 19.40 -32.18 -25.35
C ALA A 275 20.61 -31.65 -26.15
N HIS A 276 20.48 -31.65 -27.45
CA HIS A 276 21.56 -31.32 -28.40
C HIS A 276 22.28 -30.01 -28.05
N GLU A 277 21.51 -28.95 -27.77
CA GLU A 277 21.99 -27.60 -27.49
C GLU A 277 22.76 -27.50 -26.17
N LEU A 278 22.56 -28.46 -25.26
CA LEU A 278 23.12 -28.44 -23.91
C LEU A 278 24.28 -29.40 -23.70
N VAL A 279 24.63 -30.21 -24.70
CA VAL A 279 25.69 -31.24 -24.58
C VAL A 279 27.01 -30.64 -24.10
N ASP A 280 27.52 -29.61 -24.78
CA ASP A 280 28.82 -29.01 -24.44
C ASP A 280 28.83 -28.41 -23.03
N ASN A 281 27.74 -27.74 -22.64
CA ASN A 281 27.59 -27.17 -21.30
C ASN A 281 27.57 -28.25 -20.22
N VAL A 282 26.81 -29.34 -20.42
CA VAL A 282 26.75 -30.45 -19.46
C VAL A 282 28.12 -31.14 -19.38
N MET A 283 28.82 -31.35 -20.49
CA MET A 283 30.14 -31.96 -20.48
C MET A 283 31.17 -31.09 -19.77
N GLN A 284 31.13 -29.79 -19.94
CA GLN A 284 31.96 -28.82 -19.23
C GLN A 284 31.68 -28.86 -17.72
N ASN A 285 30.41 -28.83 -17.30
CA ASN A 285 30.02 -28.90 -15.88
C ASN A 285 30.39 -30.23 -15.24
N ALA A 286 30.42 -31.32 -16.02
CA ALA A 286 30.83 -32.66 -15.57
C ALA A 286 32.35 -32.87 -15.63
N ASN A 287 33.16 -31.90 -16.10
CA ASN A 287 34.58 -32.01 -16.37
C ASN A 287 34.94 -33.21 -17.28
N ILE A 288 34.11 -33.47 -18.31
CA ILE A 288 34.32 -34.52 -19.29
C ILE A 288 34.88 -33.90 -20.56
N GLU A 289 36.20 -34.05 -20.79
CA GLU A 289 36.87 -33.46 -21.97
C GLU A 289 36.73 -34.31 -23.24
N LYS A 290 36.50 -35.62 -23.07
CA LYS A 290 36.43 -36.56 -24.22
C LYS A 290 35.09 -37.24 -24.29
N TYR A 291 34.32 -36.86 -25.29
CA TYR A 291 33.02 -37.45 -25.56
C TYR A 291 32.74 -37.46 -27.06
N LYS A 292 31.74 -38.22 -27.48
CA LYS A 292 31.33 -38.34 -28.85
C LYS A 292 29.83 -38.54 -28.94
N VAL A 293 29.16 -37.75 -29.78
CA VAL A 293 27.76 -38.01 -30.16
C VAL A 293 27.73 -39.24 -31.06
N VAL A 294 26.98 -40.26 -30.68
CA VAL A 294 26.89 -41.53 -31.41
C VAL A 294 25.50 -41.80 -31.99
N GLY A 295 24.52 -41.00 -31.68
CA GLY A 295 23.17 -41.04 -32.22
C GLY A 295 22.36 -39.86 -31.71
N SER A 296 21.20 -39.59 -32.31
CA SER A 296 20.27 -38.54 -31.91
C SER A 296 18.83 -39.03 -32.16
N PHE A 297 17.92 -38.56 -31.33
CA PHE A 297 16.49 -38.86 -31.41
C PHE A 297 15.68 -37.60 -31.19
N GLU A 298 14.55 -37.48 -31.84
CA GLU A 298 13.55 -36.49 -31.48
C GLU A 298 12.90 -36.87 -30.12
N GLY A 299 12.57 -35.87 -29.29
CA GLY A 299 11.99 -36.15 -27.99
C GLY A 299 10.71 -36.96 -28.04
N SER A 300 9.86 -36.72 -29.04
CA SER A 300 8.63 -37.52 -29.28
C SER A 300 8.93 -39.03 -29.50
N GLU A 301 10.09 -39.39 -30.02
CA GLU A 301 10.50 -40.80 -30.21
C GLU A 301 10.94 -41.45 -28.89
N LEU A 302 11.34 -40.65 -27.90
CA LEU A 302 11.81 -41.12 -26.60
C LEU A 302 10.67 -41.29 -25.57
N GLU A 303 9.48 -40.87 -25.89
CA GLU A 303 8.31 -41.04 -25.01
C GLU A 303 8.09 -42.53 -24.67
N GLY A 304 7.75 -42.79 -23.41
CA GLY A 304 7.49 -44.13 -22.90
C GLY A 304 8.72 -44.96 -22.54
N VAL A 305 9.93 -44.41 -22.72
CA VAL A 305 11.15 -45.06 -22.20
C VAL A 305 11.05 -45.12 -20.66
N ILE A 306 11.45 -46.26 -20.10
CA ILE A 306 11.43 -46.50 -18.65
C ILE A 306 12.87 -46.53 -18.14
N CYS A 307 13.14 -45.68 -17.15
CA CYS A 307 14.41 -45.62 -16.45
C CYS A 307 14.27 -46.15 -15.01
N LYS A 308 15.33 -46.72 -14.45
CA LYS A 308 15.41 -47.05 -13.04
C LYS A 308 15.65 -45.80 -12.21
N HIS A 309 14.92 -45.68 -11.12
CA HIS A 309 15.22 -44.67 -10.13
C HIS A 309 16.64 -44.93 -9.54
N PRO A 310 17.50 -43.91 -9.36
CA PRO A 310 18.92 -44.12 -9.06
C PRO A 310 19.17 -44.86 -7.74
N PHE A 311 18.28 -44.76 -6.72
CA PHE A 311 18.51 -45.37 -5.41
C PHE A 311 17.26 -46.00 -4.75
N LEU A 312 16.10 -45.96 -5.39
CA LEU A 312 14.86 -46.62 -4.90
C LEU A 312 14.44 -47.70 -5.88
N ASP A 313 13.78 -48.74 -5.36
CA ASP A 313 13.29 -49.87 -6.17
C ASP A 313 11.97 -49.49 -6.85
N ARG A 314 12.08 -48.60 -7.82
CA ARG A 314 10.98 -48.17 -8.69
C ARG A 314 11.50 -47.57 -10.01
N THR A 315 10.60 -47.26 -10.92
CA THR A 315 10.93 -46.75 -12.24
C THR A 315 10.43 -45.32 -12.43
N SER A 316 11.09 -44.61 -13.36
CA SER A 316 10.74 -43.29 -13.84
C SER A 316 10.42 -43.38 -15.33
N ARG A 317 9.21 -43.00 -15.74
CA ARG A 317 8.80 -43.01 -17.14
C ARG A 317 9.14 -41.70 -17.82
N VAL A 318 9.68 -41.73 -19.03
CA VAL A 318 9.89 -40.55 -19.87
C VAL A 318 8.55 -40.15 -20.45
N VAL A 319 8.17 -38.90 -20.26
CA VAL A 319 6.90 -38.28 -20.69
C VAL A 319 7.17 -36.93 -21.35
N LEU A 320 6.24 -36.50 -22.20
CA LEU A 320 6.36 -35.23 -22.88
C LEU A 320 5.85 -34.06 -21.99
N GLY A 321 6.59 -32.97 -22.01
CA GLY A 321 6.14 -31.66 -21.50
C GLY A 321 5.28 -30.90 -22.51
N SER A 322 4.64 -29.84 -22.06
CA SER A 322 3.88 -28.92 -22.89
C SER A 322 3.82 -27.55 -22.20
N GLU A 323 3.49 -26.50 -22.94
CA GLU A 323 3.31 -25.15 -22.40
C GLU A 323 2.31 -25.10 -21.22
N ASP A 324 1.27 -25.94 -21.24
CA ASP A 324 0.24 -26.03 -20.20
C ASP A 324 0.69 -26.84 -18.96
N THR A 325 1.84 -27.50 -19.00
CA THR A 325 2.34 -28.35 -17.91
C THR A 325 3.79 -27.96 -17.57
N VAL A 326 4.75 -28.84 -17.85
CA VAL A 326 6.19 -28.54 -17.69
C VAL A 326 6.74 -28.02 -19.02
N ASP A 327 7.11 -26.74 -19.04
CA ASP A 327 7.81 -26.13 -20.18
C ASP A 327 9.31 -26.44 -20.08
N VAL A 328 9.77 -27.38 -20.93
CA VAL A 328 11.18 -27.77 -20.97
C VAL A 328 11.99 -26.71 -21.68
N LYS A 329 12.98 -26.11 -21.00
CA LYS A 329 13.83 -25.04 -21.52
C LYS A 329 15.21 -25.59 -21.94
N LEU A 330 15.81 -24.93 -22.93
CA LEU A 330 17.16 -25.23 -23.45
C LEU A 330 18.21 -24.18 -23.03
N ASP A 331 17.90 -23.31 -22.11
CA ASP A 331 18.81 -22.28 -21.62
C ASP A 331 19.68 -22.76 -20.46
N THR A 332 19.20 -23.75 -19.70
CA THR A 332 19.88 -24.30 -18.51
C THR A 332 19.60 -25.79 -18.36
N GLY A 333 20.43 -26.46 -17.55
CA GLY A 333 20.24 -27.86 -17.19
C GLY A 333 20.67 -28.85 -18.29
N THR A 334 19.79 -29.79 -18.67
CA THR A 334 20.04 -30.89 -19.60
C THR A 334 19.00 -31.03 -20.70
N GLY A 335 17.97 -30.17 -20.71
CA GLY A 335 16.80 -30.34 -21.55
C GLY A 335 15.87 -31.47 -21.07
N MET A 336 16.10 -31.97 -19.84
CA MET A 336 15.28 -33.00 -19.19
C MET A 336 14.99 -32.55 -17.75
N VAL A 337 13.71 -32.55 -17.41
CA VAL A 337 13.25 -32.14 -16.09
C VAL A 337 12.84 -33.38 -15.27
N HIS A 338 13.37 -33.48 -14.06
CA HIS A 338 12.90 -34.42 -13.06
C HIS A 338 11.46 -34.07 -12.67
N CYS A 339 10.55 -35.07 -12.72
CA CYS A 339 9.14 -34.89 -12.38
C CYS A 339 8.79 -35.58 -11.06
N ALA A 340 8.38 -34.75 -10.06
CA ALA A 340 7.85 -35.18 -8.78
C ALA A 340 6.48 -34.57 -8.56
N PRO A 341 5.38 -35.22 -9.02
CA PRO A 341 4.03 -34.65 -9.00
C PRO A 341 3.51 -34.21 -7.62
N GLY A 342 4.10 -34.71 -6.55
CA GLY A 342 3.81 -34.30 -5.18
C GLY A 342 4.48 -32.99 -4.72
N HIS A 343 5.41 -32.42 -5.51
CA HIS A 343 6.30 -31.32 -5.08
C HIS A 343 6.40 -30.15 -6.09
N GLY A 344 5.49 -30.06 -7.05
CA GLY A 344 5.40 -28.95 -7.99
C GLY A 344 4.04 -28.94 -8.68
N MET A 345 3.47 -27.74 -8.94
CA MET A 345 2.18 -27.66 -9.61
C MET A 345 2.28 -28.09 -11.09
N GLU A 346 3.31 -27.69 -11.78
CA GLU A 346 3.59 -28.08 -13.17
C GLU A 346 3.81 -29.59 -13.28
N ASP A 347 4.63 -30.16 -12.36
CA ASP A 347 4.84 -31.61 -12.25
C ASP A 347 3.54 -32.36 -11.97
N TYR A 348 2.68 -31.83 -11.10
CA TYR A 348 1.39 -32.39 -10.77
C TYR A 348 0.46 -32.44 -11.99
N LEU A 349 0.35 -31.33 -12.76
CA LEU A 349 -0.47 -31.29 -13.97
C LEU A 349 0.06 -32.27 -15.02
N ASN A 350 1.37 -32.31 -15.21
CA ASN A 350 2.01 -33.27 -16.11
C ASN A 350 1.79 -34.73 -15.64
N GLY A 351 1.89 -34.94 -14.32
CA GLY A 351 1.63 -36.26 -13.72
C GLY A 351 0.19 -36.73 -13.95
N LEU A 352 -0.80 -35.86 -13.76
CA LEU A 352 -2.20 -36.19 -14.04
C LEU A 352 -2.42 -36.52 -15.52
N LYS A 353 -1.86 -35.71 -16.44
CA LYS A 353 -1.98 -35.90 -17.89
C LYS A 353 -1.41 -37.23 -18.33
N ASN A 354 -0.30 -37.63 -17.72
CA ASN A 354 0.43 -38.85 -18.09
C ASN A 354 0.17 -40.05 -17.18
N GLY A 355 -0.70 -39.92 -16.15
CA GLY A 355 -1.01 -40.99 -15.19
C GLY A 355 0.20 -41.42 -14.37
N LEU A 356 1.02 -40.46 -13.92
CA LEU A 356 2.13 -40.70 -12.99
C LEU A 356 1.61 -40.69 -11.55
N ASP A 357 2.25 -41.52 -10.68
CA ASP A 357 1.90 -41.55 -9.25
C ASP A 357 2.28 -40.24 -8.56
N ILE A 358 1.40 -39.78 -7.64
CA ILE A 358 1.63 -38.59 -6.83
C ILE A 358 2.20 -39.05 -5.49
N LEU A 359 3.52 -39.08 -5.37
CA LEU A 359 4.22 -39.46 -4.15
C LEU A 359 4.61 -38.25 -3.32
N VAL A 360 4.47 -38.38 -1.99
CA VAL A 360 4.76 -37.28 -1.04
C VAL A 360 5.71 -37.77 0.06
N PRO A 361 6.99 -37.95 -0.24
CA PRO A 361 7.98 -38.52 0.68
C PRO A 361 8.40 -37.57 1.83
N VAL A 362 7.66 -36.49 2.06
CA VAL A 362 7.92 -35.50 3.15
C VAL A 362 6.62 -35.27 3.92
N ASP A 363 6.66 -35.41 5.25
CA ASP A 363 5.54 -35.13 6.13
C ASP A 363 5.28 -33.63 6.36
N GLY A 364 4.25 -33.28 7.11
CA GLY A 364 3.91 -31.90 7.43
C GLY A 364 4.94 -31.16 8.30
N LYS A 365 5.85 -31.86 8.96
CA LYS A 365 6.95 -31.31 9.78
C LYS A 365 8.27 -31.20 9.00
N GLY A 366 8.25 -31.59 7.73
CA GLY A 366 9.44 -31.55 6.84
C GLY A 366 10.35 -32.78 6.99
N HIS A 367 9.90 -33.85 7.66
CA HIS A 367 10.69 -35.07 7.78
C HIS A 367 10.34 -36.06 6.67
N MET A 368 11.37 -36.71 6.16
CA MET A 368 11.24 -37.77 5.16
C MET A 368 10.41 -38.93 5.68
N THR A 369 9.42 -39.37 4.90
CA THR A 369 8.57 -40.54 5.23
C THR A 369 9.20 -41.86 4.81
N GLU A 370 8.47 -42.96 4.95
CA GLU A 370 8.89 -44.30 4.48
C GLU A 370 9.12 -44.35 2.97
N GLU A 371 8.39 -43.53 2.21
CA GLU A 371 8.55 -43.44 0.75
C GLU A 371 9.92 -42.93 0.32
N ALA A 372 10.65 -42.24 1.20
CA ALA A 372 12.01 -41.78 0.96
C ALA A 372 13.08 -42.88 1.21
N GLY A 373 12.69 -44.12 1.61
CA GLY A 373 13.55 -45.24 1.84
C GLY A 373 14.60 -44.99 2.94
N MET A 374 15.87 -45.04 2.58
CA MET A 374 17.01 -44.91 3.53
C MET A 374 17.09 -43.52 4.17
N PHE A 375 16.44 -42.51 3.64
CA PHE A 375 16.43 -41.13 4.17
C PHE A 375 15.26 -40.89 5.16
N LYS A 376 14.43 -41.89 5.48
CA LYS A 376 13.33 -41.82 6.43
C LYS A 376 13.76 -41.15 7.76
N GLY A 377 12.92 -40.19 8.23
CA GLY A 377 13.12 -39.48 9.50
C GLY A 377 14.08 -38.29 9.42
N MET A 378 14.77 -38.08 8.30
CA MET A 378 15.64 -36.91 8.11
C MET A 378 14.82 -35.69 7.76
N PHE A 379 15.21 -34.53 8.29
CA PHE A 379 14.62 -33.24 7.83
C PHE A 379 15.05 -32.96 6.39
N TYR A 380 14.14 -32.53 5.53
CA TYR A 380 14.35 -32.42 4.09
C TYR A 380 15.61 -31.63 3.68
N ALA A 381 15.90 -30.52 4.39
CA ALA A 381 17.06 -29.70 4.09
C ALA A 381 18.40 -30.44 4.43
N LYS A 382 18.41 -31.31 5.47
CA LYS A 382 19.55 -32.16 5.76
C LYS A 382 19.66 -33.31 4.77
N ALA A 383 18.53 -33.84 4.31
CA ALA A 383 18.50 -34.92 3.34
C ALA A 383 19.16 -34.53 2.02
N ASN A 384 19.17 -33.24 1.62
CA ASN A 384 19.88 -32.76 0.42
C ASN A 384 21.36 -33.27 0.39
N ASN A 385 22.09 -33.01 1.45
CA ASN A 385 23.51 -33.37 1.50
C ASN A 385 23.72 -34.89 1.52
N GLU A 386 22.85 -35.62 2.22
CA GLU A 386 22.94 -37.08 2.30
C GLU A 386 22.56 -37.76 0.97
N ILE A 387 21.56 -37.23 0.25
CA ILE A 387 21.19 -37.67 -1.09
C ILE A 387 22.35 -37.43 -2.06
N LEU A 388 22.98 -36.25 -1.99
CA LEU A 388 24.13 -35.92 -2.82
C LEU A 388 25.28 -36.88 -2.61
N ALA A 389 25.69 -37.12 -1.34
CA ALA A 389 26.75 -38.07 -0.99
C ALA A 389 26.40 -39.50 -1.43
N HIS A 390 25.14 -39.90 -1.32
CA HIS A 390 24.70 -41.19 -1.78
C HIS A 390 24.78 -41.35 -3.30
N LEU A 391 24.29 -40.35 -4.07
CA LEU A 391 24.37 -40.34 -5.53
C LEU A 391 25.81 -40.39 -6.04
N GLU A 392 26.70 -39.67 -5.38
CA GLU A 392 28.16 -39.73 -5.67
C GLU A 392 28.71 -41.14 -5.42
N LYS A 393 28.39 -41.73 -4.25
CA LYS A 393 28.86 -43.09 -3.88
C LYS A 393 28.41 -44.17 -4.88
N ILE A 394 27.19 -44.10 -5.39
CA ILE A 394 26.67 -45.07 -6.34
C ILE A 394 27.01 -44.71 -7.82
N GLY A 395 27.73 -43.62 -8.04
CA GLY A 395 28.10 -43.13 -9.37
C GLY A 395 26.95 -42.59 -10.22
N ALA A 396 25.83 -42.24 -9.60
CA ALA A 396 24.67 -41.64 -10.28
C ALA A 396 24.75 -40.09 -10.38
N LEU A 397 25.55 -39.45 -9.55
CA LEU A 397 25.84 -38.01 -9.69
C LEU A 397 26.79 -37.77 -10.85
N LEU A 398 26.41 -36.97 -11.81
CA LEU A 398 27.25 -36.55 -12.92
C LEU A 398 28.05 -35.29 -12.62
N ALA A 399 27.35 -34.26 -12.09
CA ALA A 399 27.93 -32.96 -11.70
C ALA A 399 27.08 -32.29 -10.61
N SER A 400 27.69 -31.35 -9.91
CA SER A 400 26.99 -30.47 -8.96
C SER A 400 27.60 -29.06 -8.96
N GLN A 401 26.79 -28.05 -8.77
CA GLN A 401 27.25 -26.66 -8.67
C GLN A 401 26.37 -25.87 -7.68
N VAL A 402 26.97 -24.92 -6.99
CA VAL A 402 26.22 -23.99 -6.13
C VAL A 402 25.67 -22.87 -7.00
N ILE A 403 24.38 -22.63 -6.91
CA ILE A 403 23.69 -21.54 -7.60
C ILE A 403 22.98 -20.65 -6.58
N GLU A 404 22.75 -19.40 -6.95
CA GLU A 404 21.92 -18.45 -6.20
C GLU A 404 20.66 -18.19 -7.02
N HIS A 405 19.51 -18.33 -6.38
CA HIS A 405 18.23 -18.10 -7.01
C HIS A 405 17.19 -17.59 -6.03
N SER A 406 16.15 -16.94 -6.55
CA SER A 406 15.03 -16.47 -5.76
C SER A 406 14.16 -17.63 -5.31
N TYR A 407 13.97 -17.78 -3.99
CA TYR A 407 13.24 -18.90 -3.38
C TYR A 407 12.10 -18.41 -2.48
N PRO A 408 10.92 -19.08 -2.47
CA PRO A 408 9.79 -18.67 -1.64
C PRO A 408 10.02 -18.98 -0.17
N HIS A 409 9.77 -17.99 0.68
CA HIS A 409 9.84 -18.05 2.13
C HIS A 409 8.50 -17.75 2.77
N CYS A 410 8.22 -18.29 3.91
CA CYS A 410 7.06 -17.98 4.71
C CYS A 410 7.12 -16.52 5.17
N TRP A 411 6.11 -15.72 4.84
CA TRP A 411 6.03 -14.31 5.23
C TRP A 411 6.20 -14.09 6.74
N ARG A 412 5.90 -15.11 7.54
CA ARG A 412 5.83 -15.00 9.00
C ARG A 412 7.07 -15.48 9.74
N CYS A 413 7.55 -16.71 9.45
CA CYS A 413 8.76 -17.25 10.11
C CYS A 413 10.03 -16.94 9.32
N LYS A 414 9.90 -16.50 8.06
CA LYS A 414 11.01 -16.25 7.13
C LYS A 414 11.81 -17.50 6.75
N GLU A 415 11.34 -18.69 7.13
CA GLU A 415 11.93 -19.94 6.73
C GLU A 415 11.51 -20.34 5.30
N PRO A 416 12.34 -21.05 4.56
CA PRO A 416 11.99 -21.56 3.23
C PRO A 416 10.73 -22.43 3.27
N VAL A 417 9.88 -22.30 2.27
CA VAL A 417 8.69 -23.14 2.11
C VAL A 417 8.94 -24.21 1.06
N ILE A 418 8.20 -25.30 1.14
CA ILE A 418 8.25 -26.38 0.16
C ILE A 418 6.91 -26.48 -0.58
N TYR A 419 6.92 -27.01 -1.81
CA TYR A 419 5.71 -27.50 -2.42
C TYR A 419 5.42 -28.92 -1.90
N ARG A 420 4.21 -29.16 -1.42
CA ARG A 420 3.78 -30.45 -0.90
C ARG A 420 2.32 -30.72 -1.30
N ALA A 421 2.08 -31.83 -2.00
CA ALA A 421 0.71 -32.27 -2.24
C ALA A 421 0.08 -32.70 -0.92
N THR A 422 -1.08 -32.12 -0.64
CA THR A 422 -1.87 -32.44 0.55
C THR A 422 -3.34 -32.22 0.26
N SER A 423 -4.20 -32.97 0.92
CA SER A 423 -5.63 -32.81 0.79
C SER A 423 -6.06 -31.50 1.44
N GLN A 424 -6.55 -30.57 0.65
CA GLN A 424 -6.94 -29.22 1.07
C GLN A 424 -8.29 -28.83 0.49
N TRP A 425 -8.93 -27.80 1.07
CA TRP A 425 -10.07 -27.15 0.49
C TRP A 425 -9.63 -26.01 -0.43
N PHE A 426 -10.19 -26.00 -1.62
CA PHE A 426 -9.91 -25.01 -2.66
C PHE A 426 -11.18 -24.28 -3.06
N ALA A 427 -11.03 -22.98 -3.33
CA ALA A 427 -12.00 -22.22 -4.12
C ALA A 427 -11.53 -22.23 -5.58
N SER A 428 -12.29 -22.84 -6.47
CA SER A 428 -12.02 -22.89 -7.90
C SER A 428 -12.22 -21.47 -8.47
N ILE A 429 -11.17 -20.95 -9.10
CA ILE A 429 -11.23 -19.64 -9.76
C ILE A 429 -11.82 -19.79 -11.17
N GLU A 430 -11.63 -20.94 -11.81
CA GLU A 430 -12.03 -21.16 -13.20
C GLU A 430 -13.53 -20.88 -13.43
N GLY A 431 -14.39 -21.27 -12.50
CA GLY A 431 -15.84 -21.11 -12.62
C GLY A 431 -16.33 -19.67 -12.71
N PHE A 432 -15.51 -18.68 -12.27
CA PHE A 432 -15.86 -17.25 -12.31
C PHE A 432 -14.71 -16.33 -12.78
N ARG A 433 -13.59 -16.89 -13.28
CA ARG A 433 -12.44 -16.13 -13.80
C ARG A 433 -12.85 -15.10 -14.84
N ASN A 434 -13.59 -15.49 -15.87
CA ASN A 434 -14.01 -14.60 -16.93
C ASN A 434 -14.91 -13.46 -16.42
N ALA A 435 -15.84 -13.74 -15.52
CA ALA A 435 -16.68 -12.74 -14.88
C ALA A 435 -15.83 -11.75 -14.06
N THR A 436 -14.79 -12.24 -13.39
CA THR A 436 -13.85 -11.39 -12.64
C THR A 436 -13.06 -10.47 -13.59
N LEU A 437 -12.53 -11.00 -14.69
CA LEU A 437 -11.80 -10.22 -15.68
C LEU A 437 -12.68 -9.16 -16.35
N ASP A 438 -13.93 -9.45 -16.59
CA ASP A 438 -14.89 -8.46 -17.13
C ASP A 438 -15.27 -7.40 -16.11
N ALA A 439 -15.40 -7.75 -14.84
CA ALA A 439 -15.65 -6.80 -13.77
C ALA A 439 -14.47 -5.80 -13.58
N ILE A 440 -13.23 -6.28 -13.70
CA ILE A 440 -12.01 -5.44 -13.58
C ILE A 440 -12.02 -4.26 -14.56
N LYS A 441 -12.50 -4.46 -15.79
CA LYS A 441 -12.58 -3.41 -16.83
C LYS A 441 -13.52 -2.26 -16.48
N ASN A 442 -14.48 -2.48 -15.58
CA ASN A 442 -15.48 -1.51 -15.16
C ASN A 442 -15.11 -0.76 -13.87
N ILE A 443 -13.93 -1.05 -13.29
CA ILE A 443 -13.41 -0.42 -12.09
C ILE A 443 -12.47 0.72 -12.49
N ASN A 444 -12.58 1.85 -11.81
CA ASN A 444 -11.64 2.95 -11.98
C ASN A 444 -10.37 2.69 -11.15
N TRP A 445 -9.25 2.46 -11.83
CA TRP A 445 -7.95 2.20 -11.20
C TRP A 445 -7.08 3.46 -11.15
N VAL A 446 -6.64 3.83 -9.97
CA VAL A 446 -5.76 4.98 -9.72
C VAL A 446 -4.54 4.52 -8.93
N PRO A 447 -3.34 4.51 -9.54
CA PRO A 447 -3.02 4.75 -10.94
C PRO A 447 -3.58 3.70 -11.91
N SER A 448 -3.70 4.05 -13.18
CA SER A 448 -4.30 3.19 -14.22
C SER A 448 -3.58 1.86 -14.47
N TRP A 449 -2.27 1.76 -14.17
CA TRP A 449 -1.53 0.49 -14.27
C TRP A 449 -2.08 -0.62 -13.35
N GLY A 450 -2.89 -0.25 -12.35
CA GLY A 450 -3.57 -1.20 -11.46
C GLY A 450 -4.46 -2.18 -12.19
N GLU A 451 -5.13 -1.76 -13.28
CA GLU A 451 -5.97 -2.63 -14.10
C GLU A 451 -5.17 -3.78 -14.73
N GLU A 452 -4.06 -3.47 -15.38
CA GLU A 452 -3.21 -4.48 -16.00
C GLU A 452 -2.64 -5.44 -14.94
N ARG A 453 -2.19 -4.90 -13.82
CA ARG A 453 -1.60 -5.69 -12.73
C ARG A 453 -2.59 -6.71 -12.15
N ILE A 454 -3.81 -6.31 -11.80
CA ILE A 454 -4.80 -7.22 -11.24
C ILE A 454 -5.30 -8.21 -12.31
N THR A 455 -5.43 -7.77 -13.57
CA THR A 455 -5.82 -8.61 -14.68
C THR A 455 -4.86 -9.76 -14.87
N ASN A 456 -3.54 -9.50 -14.91
CA ASN A 456 -2.52 -10.54 -15.06
C ASN A 456 -2.51 -11.47 -13.87
N MET A 457 -2.62 -10.95 -12.65
CA MET A 457 -2.71 -11.77 -11.44
C MET A 457 -3.93 -12.69 -11.42
N VAL A 458 -5.09 -12.27 -11.94
CA VAL A 458 -6.30 -13.11 -12.00
C VAL A 458 -6.23 -14.12 -13.14
N LYS A 459 -5.64 -13.75 -14.29
CA LYS A 459 -5.44 -14.67 -15.43
C LYS A 459 -4.60 -15.88 -15.05
N GLU A 460 -3.50 -15.64 -14.36
CA GLU A 460 -2.51 -16.67 -14.00
C GLU A 460 -2.83 -17.35 -12.66
N ARG A 461 -3.88 -16.90 -11.96
CA ARG A 461 -4.18 -17.41 -10.62
C ARG A 461 -4.63 -18.85 -10.65
N ASN A 462 -3.95 -19.69 -9.90
CA ASN A 462 -4.41 -21.03 -9.54
C ASN A 462 -5.59 -20.98 -8.57
N ASP A 463 -6.25 -22.15 -8.37
CA ASP A 463 -7.30 -22.27 -7.36
C ASP A 463 -6.80 -21.83 -5.99
N TRP A 464 -7.64 -21.11 -5.27
CA TRP A 464 -7.30 -20.56 -3.97
C TRP A 464 -7.41 -21.63 -2.88
N CYS A 465 -6.29 -22.07 -2.30
CA CYS A 465 -6.27 -22.92 -1.12
C CYS A 465 -6.80 -22.14 0.09
N ILE A 466 -8.04 -22.46 0.50
CA ILE A 466 -8.73 -21.74 1.58
C ILE A 466 -8.60 -22.41 2.94
N SER A 467 -8.06 -23.61 3.05
CA SER A 467 -7.89 -24.32 4.32
C SER A 467 -6.54 -24.07 4.97
N ARG A 468 -6.54 -23.97 6.29
CA ARG A 468 -5.35 -23.83 7.12
C ARG A 468 -5.40 -24.79 8.29
N GLN A 469 -4.29 -25.48 8.56
CA GLN A 469 -4.12 -26.43 9.67
C GLN A 469 -3.83 -25.69 10.98
N ARG A 470 -4.77 -24.83 11.36
CA ARG A 470 -4.70 -23.91 12.50
C ARG A 470 -6.00 -23.95 13.31
N VAL A 471 -5.98 -23.35 14.50
CA VAL A 471 -7.15 -23.30 15.38
C VAL A 471 -7.68 -21.89 15.62
N TRP A 472 -6.88 -20.85 15.35
CA TRP A 472 -7.31 -19.45 15.52
C TRP A 472 -7.76 -18.84 14.21
N GLY A 473 -9.02 -18.97 13.90
CA GLY A 473 -9.70 -18.50 12.70
C GLY A 473 -11.12 -19.06 12.67
N VAL A 474 -11.83 -18.76 11.59
CA VAL A 474 -13.19 -19.27 11.38
C VAL A 474 -13.12 -20.70 10.85
N PRO A 475 -13.67 -21.69 11.54
CA PRO A 475 -13.67 -23.08 11.09
C PRO A 475 -14.41 -23.26 9.76
N ILE A 476 -13.93 -24.18 8.94
CA ILE A 476 -14.61 -24.59 7.71
C ILE A 476 -15.90 -25.38 8.10
N PRO A 477 -17.10 -24.92 7.71
CA PRO A 477 -18.37 -25.42 8.24
C PRO A 477 -18.84 -26.70 7.54
N ILE A 478 -17.96 -27.71 7.49
CA ILE A 478 -18.19 -28.96 6.76
C ILE A 478 -18.20 -30.15 7.74
N PHE A 479 -19.11 -31.07 7.52
CA PHE A 479 -19.14 -32.36 8.20
C PHE A 479 -18.84 -33.47 7.22
N PHE A 480 -18.31 -34.58 7.72
CA PHE A 480 -18.08 -35.80 6.95
C PHE A 480 -18.90 -36.95 7.54
N CYS A 481 -19.55 -37.69 6.68
CA CYS A 481 -20.21 -38.91 7.08
C CYS A 481 -19.17 -39.94 7.56
N GLU A 482 -19.35 -40.51 8.76
CA GLU A 482 -18.37 -41.46 9.31
C GLU A 482 -18.33 -42.79 8.53
N LYS A 483 -19.37 -43.10 7.76
CA LYS A 483 -19.43 -44.35 6.99
C LYS A 483 -18.83 -44.25 5.60
N CYS A 484 -19.14 -43.19 4.83
CA CYS A 484 -18.72 -43.06 3.43
C CYS A 484 -17.77 -41.91 3.17
N GLU A 485 -17.38 -41.18 4.22
CA GLU A 485 -16.46 -40.05 4.20
C GLU A 485 -16.85 -38.89 3.27
N LYS A 486 -18.07 -38.92 2.70
CA LYS A 486 -18.61 -37.83 1.90
C LYS A 486 -18.87 -36.60 2.78
N GLU A 487 -18.60 -35.43 2.20
CA GLU A 487 -18.92 -34.14 2.79
C GLU A 487 -20.45 -33.94 2.90
N TYR A 488 -20.87 -33.32 3.97
CA TYR A 488 -22.23 -32.92 4.22
C TYR A 488 -22.29 -31.41 4.45
N VAL A 489 -22.82 -30.71 3.46
CA VAL A 489 -23.06 -29.26 3.48
C VAL A 489 -24.42 -29.03 2.81
N THR A 490 -25.33 -28.39 3.52
CA THR A 490 -26.67 -28.03 3.03
C THR A 490 -27.00 -26.60 3.42
N ASP A 491 -28.00 -26.00 2.76
CA ASP A 491 -28.48 -24.67 3.13
C ASP A 491 -28.89 -24.62 4.62
N GLU A 492 -29.52 -25.71 5.12
CA GLU A 492 -29.93 -25.82 6.52
C GLU A 492 -28.73 -25.88 7.49
N SER A 493 -27.67 -26.64 7.13
CA SER A 493 -26.49 -26.76 7.97
C SER A 493 -25.73 -25.42 8.03
N ILE A 494 -25.59 -24.75 6.91
CA ILE A 494 -24.94 -23.40 6.85
C ILE A 494 -25.76 -22.40 7.67
N GLU A 495 -27.08 -22.38 7.54
CA GLU A 495 -27.92 -21.43 8.30
C GLU A 495 -27.89 -21.73 9.80
N LYS A 496 -27.92 -23.00 10.22
CA LYS A 496 -27.81 -23.40 11.62
C LYS A 496 -26.47 -22.98 12.21
N ILE A 497 -25.33 -23.24 11.52
CA ILE A 497 -23.99 -22.85 11.95
C ILE A 497 -23.87 -21.32 12.02
N SER A 498 -24.33 -20.63 10.98
CA SER A 498 -24.33 -19.16 10.94
C SER A 498 -25.10 -18.57 12.13
N LYS A 499 -26.27 -19.13 12.46
CA LYS A 499 -27.06 -18.71 13.63
C LYS A 499 -26.30 -18.95 14.92
N ILE A 500 -25.73 -20.14 15.12
CA ILE A 500 -24.95 -20.47 16.32
C ILE A 500 -23.75 -19.51 16.46
N PHE A 501 -23.02 -19.26 15.35
CA PHE A 501 -21.89 -18.36 15.38
C PHE A 501 -22.29 -16.92 15.67
N SER A 502 -23.46 -16.46 15.16
CA SER A 502 -23.96 -15.11 15.48
C SER A 502 -24.25 -14.89 16.97
N GLU A 503 -24.58 -15.96 17.69
CA GLU A 503 -24.94 -15.93 19.13
C GLU A 503 -23.73 -16.20 20.04
N LYS A 504 -22.85 -17.16 19.66
CA LYS A 504 -21.78 -17.71 20.52
C LYS A 504 -20.37 -17.48 19.97
N GLY A 505 -20.22 -17.04 18.71
CA GLY A 505 -18.93 -16.96 18.01
C GLY A 505 -18.43 -18.34 17.55
N SER A 506 -17.33 -18.35 16.80
CA SER A 506 -16.76 -19.55 16.19
C SER A 506 -16.15 -20.55 17.20
N ASN A 507 -15.94 -20.17 18.48
CA ASN A 507 -15.58 -21.12 19.54
C ASN A 507 -16.60 -22.23 19.67
N ALA A 508 -17.88 -21.96 19.36
CA ALA A 508 -18.96 -22.94 19.38
C ALA A 508 -18.67 -24.19 18.52
N TRP A 509 -17.84 -24.06 17.46
CA TRP A 509 -17.43 -25.19 16.65
C TRP A 509 -16.65 -26.25 17.43
N TYR A 510 -15.85 -25.81 18.38
CA TYR A 510 -15.00 -26.67 19.22
C TYR A 510 -15.72 -27.10 20.50
N ASP A 511 -16.59 -26.26 21.05
CA ASP A 511 -17.22 -26.46 22.36
C ASP A 511 -18.49 -27.34 22.27
N LEU A 512 -19.22 -27.28 21.14
CA LEU A 512 -20.47 -28.03 20.96
C LEU A 512 -20.22 -29.38 20.28
N SER A 513 -21.09 -30.34 20.53
CA SER A 513 -21.07 -31.63 19.85
C SER A 513 -21.51 -31.52 18.37
N VAL A 514 -21.30 -32.58 17.59
CA VAL A 514 -21.72 -32.62 16.19
C VAL A 514 -23.25 -32.51 16.11
N GLU A 515 -23.98 -33.19 16.96
CA GLU A 515 -25.46 -33.23 17.01
C GLU A 515 -26.04 -31.83 17.32
N GLU A 516 -25.36 -31.03 18.16
CA GLU A 516 -25.80 -29.67 18.46
C GLU A 516 -25.58 -28.70 17.26
N LEU A 517 -24.55 -28.97 16.46
CA LEU A 517 -24.20 -28.14 15.30
C LEU A 517 -25.00 -28.51 14.04
N MET A 518 -25.37 -29.76 13.89
CA MET A 518 -26.07 -30.26 12.70
C MET A 518 -27.58 -30.07 12.78
N PRO A 519 -28.29 -29.97 11.62
CA PRO A 519 -29.74 -30.02 11.56
C PRO A 519 -30.32 -31.32 12.20
N ASP A 520 -31.43 -31.20 12.89
CA ASP A 520 -32.02 -32.31 13.71
C ASP A 520 -32.26 -33.60 12.93
N ASN A 521 -32.53 -33.51 11.62
CA ASN A 521 -32.80 -34.66 10.76
C ASN A 521 -31.69 -34.95 9.77
N ALA A 522 -30.48 -34.50 10.04
CA ALA A 522 -29.34 -34.69 9.16
C ALA A 522 -29.15 -36.19 8.82
N LYS A 523 -29.00 -36.48 7.53
CA LYS A 523 -28.81 -37.82 7.00
C LYS A 523 -27.97 -37.75 5.74
N CYS A 524 -26.87 -38.52 5.71
CA CYS A 524 -26.06 -38.66 4.53
C CYS A 524 -26.80 -39.38 3.40
N GLU A 525 -26.42 -39.16 2.15
CA GLU A 525 -26.94 -39.86 0.97
C GLU A 525 -26.84 -41.39 1.12
N CYS A 526 -25.79 -41.91 1.79
CA CYS A 526 -25.64 -43.34 2.09
C CYS A 526 -26.56 -43.85 3.19
N GLY A 527 -27.41 -42.98 3.77
CA GLY A 527 -28.36 -43.33 4.81
C GLY A 527 -27.81 -43.26 6.23
N HIS A 528 -26.53 -42.99 6.45
CA HIS A 528 -25.92 -42.90 7.77
C HIS A 528 -26.20 -41.53 8.42
N ARG A 529 -26.11 -41.45 9.77
CA ARG A 529 -26.47 -40.24 10.52
C ARG A 529 -25.36 -39.76 11.46
N GLU A 530 -24.25 -40.48 11.56
CA GLU A 530 -23.13 -40.11 12.36
C GLU A 530 -22.09 -39.35 11.48
N PHE A 531 -21.61 -38.22 12.00
CA PHE A 531 -20.74 -37.31 11.27
C PHE A 531 -19.60 -36.84 12.14
N LYS A 532 -18.50 -36.51 11.51
CA LYS A 532 -17.33 -35.82 12.11
C LYS A 532 -17.17 -34.42 11.51
N LYS A 533 -16.66 -33.49 12.32
CA LYS A 533 -16.37 -32.10 11.90
C LYS A 533 -15.09 -32.00 11.11
N GLU A 534 -15.04 -31.07 10.15
CA GLU A 534 -13.76 -30.61 9.61
C GLU A 534 -12.93 -29.93 10.71
N THR A 535 -11.60 -30.07 10.66
CA THR A 535 -10.67 -29.55 11.67
C THR A 535 -9.91 -28.30 11.22
N ASP A 536 -9.89 -28.05 9.90
CA ASP A 536 -9.22 -26.90 9.32
C ASP A 536 -10.03 -25.62 9.50
N ILE A 537 -9.35 -24.49 9.54
CA ILE A 537 -9.95 -23.16 9.52
C ILE A 537 -9.84 -22.53 8.13
N MET A 538 -10.62 -21.50 7.87
CA MET A 538 -10.51 -20.70 6.65
C MET A 538 -9.23 -19.85 6.66
N ASP A 539 -8.74 -19.57 5.47
CA ASP A 539 -7.70 -18.57 5.22
C ASP A 539 -8.14 -17.18 5.71
N VAL A 540 -7.29 -16.46 6.42
CA VAL A 540 -7.57 -15.11 6.92
C VAL A 540 -7.92 -14.11 5.80
N TRP A 541 -7.42 -14.33 4.57
CA TRP A 541 -7.82 -13.54 3.41
C TRP A 541 -9.27 -13.79 2.98
N PHE A 542 -9.86 -14.90 3.38
CA PHE A 542 -11.29 -15.14 3.22
C PHE A 542 -12.11 -14.34 4.22
N ASP A 543 -11.58 -14.12 5.45
CA ASP A 543 -12.20 -13.28 6.46
C ASP A 543 -12.29 -11.84 5.96
N SER A 544 -11.14 -11.19 5.72
CA SER A 544 -11.10 -9.82 5.23
C SER A 544 -11.75 -9.66 3.85
N GLY A 545 -11.60 -10.67 2.97
CA GLY A 545 -12.25 -10.72 1.66
C GLY A 545 -13.77 -10.72 1.72
N SER A 546 -14.37 -11.23 2.81
CA SER A 546 -15.81 -11.26 3.02
C SER A 546 -16.39 -9.97 3.62
N SER A 547 -15.54 -8.98 3.92
CA SER A 547 -15.96 -7.74 4.61
C SER A 547 -17.00 -6.93 3.83
N HIS A 548 -16.97 -6.97 2.48
CA HIS A 548 -17.97 -6.33 1.65
C HIS A 548 -19.39 -6.88 1.90
N PHE A 549 -19.51 -8.18 2.17
CA PHE A 549 -20.77 -8.85 2.51
C PHE A 549 -21.11 -8.67 4.00
N ALA A 550 -20.14 -8.94 4.87
CA ALA A 550 -20.35 -8.93 6.31
C ALA A 550 -20.64 -7.53 6.87
N VAL A 551 -20.15 -6.47 6.22
CA VAL A 551 -20.24 -5.08 6.71
C VAL A 551 -21.06 -4.20 5.77
N LEU A 552 -20.65 -4.09 4.51
CA LEU A 552 -21.24 -3.11 3.60
C LEU A 552 -22.67 -3.49 3.20
N GLU A 553 -22.91 -4.74 2.84
CA GLU A 553 -24.24 -5.17 2.45
C GLU A 553 -25.23 -5.08 3.62
N GLU A 554 -24.84 -5.52 4.81
CA GLU A 554 -25.70 -5.44 6.00
C GLU A 554 -26.16 -4.02 6.29
N LYS A 555 -25.28 -3.05 6.05
CA LYS A 555 -25.57 -1.63 6.30
C LYS A 555 -26.17 -0.90 5.08
N GLY A 556 -26.43 -1.61 3.97
CA GLY A 556 -26.90 -1.02 2.71
C GLY A 556 -25.92 -0.05 2.09
N LEU A 557 -24.62 -0.34 2.23
CA LEU A 557 -23.47 0.46 1.74
C LEU A 557 -22.71 -0.21 0.59
N TRP A 558 -23.15 -1.40 0.17
CA TRP A 558 -22.54 -2.11 -0.96
C TRP A 558 -23.07 -1.60 -2.32
N PRO A 559 -22.26 -1.54 -3.38
CA PRO A 559 -20.79 -1.63 -3.36
C PRO A 559 -20.15 -0.34 -2.84
N ALA A 560 -18.89 -0.43 -2.37
CA ALA A 560 -18.13 0.74 -1.97
C ALA A 560 -17.84 1.65 -3.18
N ASP A 561 -17.74 2.97 -2.95
CA ASP A 561 -17.27 3.90 -3.97
C ASP A 561 -15.75 3.83 -4.10
N LEU A 562 -15.04 3.57 -3.01
CA LEU A 562 -13.57 3.55 -2.98
C LEU A 562 -13.00 2.50 -2.03
N TYR A 563 -12.01 1.73 -2.52
CA TYR A 563 -11.00 1.02 -1.74
C TYR A 563 -9.66 1.74 -1.88
N LEU A 564 -8.94 1.93 -0.77
CA LEU A 564 -7.62 2.57 -0.76
C LEU A 564 -6.66 1.76 0.10
N GLU A 565 -5.60 1.20 -0.49
CA GLU A 565 -4.54 0.47 0.21
C GLU A 565 -3.20 0.59 -0.50
N GLY A 566 -2.16 -0.04 0.06
CA GLY A 566 -0.86 -0.19 -0.56
C GLY A 566 -0.87 -1.09 -1.79
N ASN A 567 0.16 -0.99 -2.61
CA ASN A 567 0.30 -1.74 -3.85
C ASN A 567 0.51 -3.26 -3.66
N ASP A 568 0.81 -3.72 -2.44
CA ASP A 568 0.84 -5.13 -2.05
C ASP A 568 -0.55 -5.76 -2.03
N GLN A 569 -1.60 -4.96 -1.84
CA GLN A 569 -2.97 -5.47 -1.71
C GLN A 569 -3.59 -5.97 -3.02
N TYR A 570 -2.91 -5.84 -4.15
CA TYR A 570 -3.29 -6.52 -5.38
C TYR A 570 -3.23 -8.05 -5.25
N ARG A 571 -2.33 -8.58 -4.41
CA ARG A 571 -2.29 -10.00 -4.01
C ARG A 571 -2.98 -10.29 -2.68
N GLY A 572 -3.53 -9.29 -2.02
CA GLY A 572 -4.21 -9.39 -0.73
C GLY A 572 -5.68 -9.03 -0.85
N TRP A 573 -6.08 -8.01 -0.10
CA TRP A 573 -7.47 -7.64 0.12
C TRP A 573 -8.22 -7.17 -1.14
N PHE A 574 -7.57 -6.45 -2.07
CA PHE A 574 -8.22 -6.08 -3.32
C PHE A 574 -8.68 -7.32 -4.09
N GLN A 575 -7.84 -8.33 -4.16
CA GLN A 575 -8.13 -9.55 -4.89
C GLN A 575 -9.11 -10.45 -4.13
N SER A 576 -8.92 -10.69 -2.83
CA SER A 576 -9.80 -11.56 -2.05
C SER A 576 -11.24 -11.01 -1.98
N SER A 577 -11.40 -9.69 -1.80
CA SER A 577 -12.71 -9.03 -1.85
C SER A 577 -13.36 -9.15 -3.23
N LEU A 578 -12.59 -8.97 -4.30
CA LEU A 578 -13.10 -9.10 -5.67
C LEU A 578 -13.58 -10.53 -5.94
N LEU A 579 -12.76 -11.52 -5.63
CA LEU A 579 -13.08 -12.93 -5.87
C LEU A 579 -14.31 -13.40 -5.11
N THR A 580 -14.42 -13.08 -3.81
CA THR A 580 -15.58 -13.47 -3.00
C THR A 580 -16.86 -12.76 -3.45
N SER A 581 -16.75 -11.47 -3.87
CA SER A 581 -17.91 -10.72 -4.37
C SER A 581 -18.39 -11.26 -5.73
N ILE A 582 -17.49 -11.49 -6.67
CA ILE A 582 -17.85 -12.06 -7.98
C ILE A 582 -18.42 -13.46 -7.82
N ALA A 583 -17.79 -14.31 -7.00
CA ALA A 583 -18.27 -15.67 -6.75
C ALA A 583 -19.68 -15.69 -6.15
N THR A 584 -20.03 -14.76 -5.27
CA THR A 584 -21.33 -14.72 -4.60
C THR A 584 -22.37 -13.89 -5.34
N LYS A 585 -22.01 -12.70 -5.85
CA LYS A 585 -22.93 -11.70 -6.40
C LYS A 585 -22.80 -11.48 -7.91
N GLY A 586 -21.65 -11.85 -8.52
CA GLY A 586 -21.37 -11.57 -9.93
C GLY A 586 -20.91 -10.12 -10.21
N GLU A 587 -20.72 -9.30 -9.18
CA GLU A 587 -20.35 -7.89 -9.29
C GLU A 587 -19.18 -7.54 -8.38
N ALA A 588 -18.37 -6.53 -8.76
CA ALA A 588 -17.25 -6.04 -7.96
C ALA A 588 -17.74 -5.36 -6.67
N PRO A 589 -16.98 -5.49 -5.55
CA PRO A 589 -17.37 -4.88 -4.27
C PRO A 589 -17.03 -3.39 -4.19
N TYR A 590 -16.34 -2.84 -5.17
CA TYR A 590 -15.85 -1.46 -5.23
C TYR A 590 -15.91 -0.90 -6.66
N LYS A 591 -16.07 0.43 -6.76
CA LYS A 591 -16.10 1.17 -8.03
C LYS A 591 -14.75 1.76 -8.40
N THR A 592 -13.97 2.18 -7.42
CA THR A 592 -12.63 2.76 -7.60
C THR A 592 -11.64 2.08 -6.67
N VAL A 593 -10.44 1.84 -7.17
CA VAL A 593 -9.28 1.41 -6.37
C VAL A 593 -8.20 2.47 -6.45
N LEU A 594 -7.84 3.04 -5.31
CA LEU A 594 -6.75 4.00 -5.17
C LEU A 594 -5.58 3.32 -4.46
N THR A 595 -4.39 3.42 -5.05
CA THR A 595 -3.22 2.69 -4.57
C THR A 595 -2.10 3.63 -4.16
N HIS A 596 -1.50 3.40 -2.99
CA HIS A 596 -0.28 4.09 -2.58
C HIS A 596 0.95 3.17 -2.66
N GLY A 597 2.13 3.78 -2.82
CA GLY A 597 3.42 3.08 -2.84
C GLY A 597 3.90 2.66 -1.44
N TRP A 598 5.11 2.13 -1.40
CA TRP A 598 5.78 1.70 -0.17
C TRP A 598 6.38 2.87 0.59
N MET A 599 6.50 2.68 1.90
CA MET A 599 7.29 3.57 2.74
C MET A 599 8.78 3.24 2.63
N VAL A 600 9.57 4.27 2.27
CA VAL A 600 11.03 4.15 2.15
C VAL A 600 11.73 5.27 2.94
N ASP A 601 12.99 5.04 3.30
CA ASP A 601 13.80 6.07 3.98
C ASP A 601 14.18 7.22 3.03
N GLY A 602 14.89 8.22 3.53
CA GLY A 602 15.30 9.38 2.73
C GLY A 602 16.15 9.03 1.51
N GLU A 603 16.81 7.88 1.51
CA GLU A 603 17.67 7.38 0.44
C GLU A 603 16.92 6.43 -0.52
N GLY A 604 15.63 6.15 -0.26
CA GLY A 604 14.78 5.28 -1.09
C GLY A 604 14.90 3.79 -0.76
N ARG A 605 15.45 3.42 0.39
CA ARG A 605 15.57 2.02 0.84
C ARG A 605 14.35 1.64 1.67
N LYS A 606 13.90 0.40 1.52
CA LYS A 606 12.82 -0.17 2.34
C LYS A 606 13.14 -0.04 3.83
N MET A 607 12.20 0.49 4.60
CA MET A 607 12.36 0.62 6.04
C MET A 607 12.21 -0.74 6.72
N SER A 608 13.15 -1.07 7.60
CA SER A 608 13.08 -2.30 8.40
C SER A 608 13.71 -2.10 9.78
N LYS A 609 13.23 -2.89 10.76
CA LYS A 609 13.79 -2.88 12.11
C LYS A 609 15.24 -3.35 12.14
N SER A 610 15.62 -4.26 11.25
CA SER A 610 16.98 -4.80 11.14
C SER A 610 17.99 -3.76 10.61
N LEU A 611 17.57 -2.85 9.75
CA LEU A 611 18.39 -1.75 9.23
C LEU A 611 18.40 -0.54 10.17
N GLY A 612 17.49 -0.48 11.16
CA GLY A 612 17.39 0.65 12.09
C GLY A 612 17.05 1.99 11.41
N ASN A 613 16.53 1.96 10.18
CA ASN A 613 16.17 3.13 9.37
C ASN A 613 14.68 3.48 9.46
N GLY A 614 13.90 2.81 10.33
CA GLY A 614 12.49 3.09 10.56
C GLY A 614 12.29 4.31 11.44
N ILE A 615 11.27 5.10 11.12
CA ILE A 615 10.75 6.19 11.98
C ILE A 615 9.37 5.73 12.45
N GLU A 616 9.14 5.77 13.77
CA GLU A 616 7.85 5.42 14.33
C GLU A 616 6.91 6.64 14.36
N PRO A 617 5.59 6.48 14.16
CA PRO A 617 4.64 7.60 14.20
C PRO A 617 4.72 8.42 15.47
N ASP A 618 4.90 7.78 16.62
CA ASP A 618 4.96 8.46 17.92
C ASP A 618 6.18 9.41 18.03
N GLU A 619 7.30 9.12 17.37
CA GLU A 619 8.45 10.02 17.33
C GLU A 619 8.10 11.33 16.63
N ILE A 620 7.40 11.23 15.49
CA ILE A 620 6.97 12.41 14.73
C ILE A 620 5.93 13.20 15.50
N ILE A 621 4.93 12.51 16.06
CA ILE A 621 3.86 13.13 16.85
C ILE A 621 4.41 13.91 18.04
N ASN A 622 5.35 13.30 18.76
CA ASN A 622 5.93 13.92 19.96
C ASN A 622 6.88 15.08 19.65
N GLN A 623 7.54 15.06 18.48
CA GLN A 623 8.49 16.10 18.09
C GLN A 623 7.84 17.23 17.31
N TYR A 624 6.96 16.91 16.36
CA TYR A 624 6.43 17.87 15.39
C TYR A 624 4.90 18.05 15.49
N GLY A 625 4.18 17.06 16.00
CA GLY A 625 2.71 17.00 15.97
C GLY A 625 2.16 16.27 14.74
N VAL A 626 0.86 15.98 14.81
CA VAL A 626 0.12 15.23 13.77
C VAL A 626 -0.07 16.07 12.52
N ASP A 627 -0.35 17.36 12.63
CA ASP A 627 -0.56 18.22 11.45
C ASP A 627 0.68 18.26 10.55
N ILE A 628 1.89 18.14 11.10
CA ILE A 628 3.12 18.01 10.27
C ILE A 628 3.16 16.64 9.55
N MET A 629 2.75 15.56 10.21
CA MET A 629 2.63 14.24 9.57
C MET A 629 1.56 14.27 8.46
N ARG A 630 0.41 14.89 8.70
CA ARG A 630 -0.65 15.05 7.71
C ARG A 630 -0.20 15.90 6.51
N LEU A 631 0.57 16.94 6.79
CA LEU A 631 1.18 17.80 5.76
C LEU A 631 2.20 17.01 4.93
N TRP A 632 3.01 16.14 5.58
CA TRP A 632 3.92 15.25 4.88
C TRP A 632 3.18 14.32 3.91
N VAL A 633 2.11 13.65 4.37
CA VAL A 633 1.27 12.80 3.51
C VAL A 633 0.75 13.55 2.29
N SER A 634 0.32 14.81 2.49
CA SER A 634 -0.23 15.64 1.43
C SER A 634 0.82 16.27 0.52
N SER A 635 2.09 16.32 0.94
CA SER A 635 3.16 16.98 0.18
C SER A 635 3.86 16.08 -0.84
N THR A 636 3.62 14.77 -0.77
CA THR A 636 4.27 13.76 -1.59
C THR A 636 3.33 13.18 -2.63
N ASP A 637 3.88 12.78 -3.77
CA ASP A 637 3.18 11.91 -4.71
C ASP A 637 3.17 10.48 -4.13
N TYR A 638 2.12 10.17 -3.38
CA TYR A 638 1.98 8.91 -2.68
C TYR A 638 1.63 7.72 -3.60
N GLN A 639 1.33 7.95 -4.88
CA GLN A 639 1.09 6.87 -5.85
C GLN A 639 2.39 6.13 -6.22
N THR A 640 3.53 6.73 -5.89
CA THR A 640 4.87 6.15 -5.95
C THR A 640 5.40 5.85 -4.55
N ASP A 641 6.64 5.32 -4.44
CA ASP A 641 7.26 5.07 -3.14
C ASP A 641 7.49 6.36 -2.36
N VAL A 642 7.02 6.39 -1.12
CA VAL A 642 6.93 7.57 -0.28
C VAL A 642 8.14 7.68 0.63
N ARG A 643 8.93 8.72 0.42
CA ARG A 643 10.13 8.98 1.23
C ARG A 643 9.81 9.75 2.51
N ILE A 644 10.46 9.35 3.59
CA ILE A 644 10.43 10.08 4.85
C ILE A 644 11.82 10.18 5.47
N SER A 645 12.15 11.37 5.98
CA SER A 645 13.37 11.63 6.74
C SER A 645 13.16 12.81 7.70
N LYS A 646 14.05 12.95 8.69
CA LYS A 646 14.01 14.08 9.63
C LYS A 646 14.18 15.42 8.92
N ASP A 647 14.96 15.48 7.85
CA ASP A 647 15.16 16.71 7.07
C ASP A 647 13.90 17.11 6.30
N ILE A 648 13.19 16.14 5.69
CA ILE A 648 11.89 16.37 5.05
C ILE A 648 10.91 16.94 6.08
N LEU A 649 10.78 16.32 7.25
CA LEU A 649 9.88 16.78 8.30
C LEU A 649 10.23 18.18 8.81
N LYS A 650 11.53 18.50 8.94
CA LYS A 650 11.98 19.84 9.31
C LYS A 650 11.61 20.89 8.26
N GLN A 651 11.79 20.60 6.97
CA GLN A 651 11.38 21.50 5.89
C GLN A 651 9.85 21.72 5.90
N LEU A 652 9.08 20.67 6.12
CA LEU A 652 7.62 20.79 6.21
C LEU A 652 7.15 21.58 7.43
N ALA A 653 7.83 21.48 8.56
CA ALA A 653 7.58 22.32 9.71
C ALA A 653 7.79 23.82 9.41
N GLU A 654 8.76 24.17 8.54
CA GLU A 654 8.94 25.53 8.06
C GLU A 654 7.81 26.00 7.15
N VAL A 655 7.34 25.13 6.23
CA VAL A 655 6.17 25.43 5.38
C VAL A 655 4.91 25.61 6.24
N TYR A 656 4.66 24.69 7.16
CA TYR A 656 3.57 24.81 8.12
C TYR A 656 3.59 26.16 8.85
N ARG A 657 4.76 26.57 9.34
CA ARG A 657 4.93 27.86 10.03
C ARG A 657 4.55 29.05 9.15
N LYS A 658 4.88 29.02 7.86
CA LYS A 658 4.50 30.08 6.92
C LYS A 658 2.98 30.15 6.74
N ILE A 659 2.32 29.01 6.51
CA ILE A 659 0.85 28.93 6.39
C ILE A 659 0.19 29.45 7.68
N ARG A 660 0.64 28.98 8.84
CA ARG A 660 0.15 29.42 10.13
C ARG A 660 0.32 30.91 10.38
N ASN A 661 1.47 31.47 10.02
CA ASN A 661 1.74 32.90 10.16
C ASN A 661 0.83 33.76 9.27
N THR A 662 0.55 33.31 8.04
CA THR A 662 -0.42 33.97 7.15
C THR A 662 -1.80 34.03 7.78
N ALA A 663 -2.31 32.89 8.30
CA ALA A 663 -3.58 32.84 9.00
C ALA A 663 -3.58 33.71 10.27
N ARG A 664 -2.50 33.68 11.06
CA ARG A 664 -2.36 34.50 12.27
C ARG A 664 -2.38 36.00 11.99
N TYR A 665 -1.71 36.43 10.90
CA TYR A 665 -1.72 37.83 10.48
C TYR A 665 -3.14 38.28 10.13
N MET A 666 -3.87 37.46 9.37
CA MET A 666 -5.26 37.78 9.02
C MET A 666 -6.16 37.81 10.25
N LEU A 667 -6.10 36.80 11.13
CA LEU A 667 -6.85 36.78 12.38
C LEU A 667 -6.60 38.03 13.23
N GLY A 668 -5.34 38.45 13.35
CA GLY A 668 -4.96 39.64 14.12
C GLY A 668 -5.58 40.93 13.59
N ASN A 669 -5.65 41.05 12.28
CA ASN A 669 -6.22 42.24 11.62
C ASN A 669 -7.75 42.18 11.46
N LEU A 670 -8.38 41.05 11.80
CA LEU A 670 -9.83 40.86 11.84
C LEU A 670 -10.44 40.98 13.25
N SER A 671 -9.64 41.30 14.26
CA SER A 671 -10.09 41.36 15.67
C SER A 671 -11.26 42.33 15.93
N ASP A 672 -11.38 43.41 15.16
CA ASP A 672 -12.43 44.42 15.23
C ASP A 672 -13.43 44.33 14.07
N PHE A 673 -13.46 43.20 13.36
CA PHE A 673 -14.30 43.00 12.16
C PHE A 673 -15.48 42.07 12.48
N ASN A 674 -16.69 42.55 12.22
CA ASN A 674 -17.88 41.71 12.31
C ASN A 674 -18.41 41.42 10.91
N PRO A 675 -18.36 40.11 10.46
CA PRO A 675 -18.81 39.79 9.10
C PRO A 675 -20.30 39.98 8.83
N ASN A 676 -21.12 40.25 9.84
CA ASN A 676 -22.54 40.51 9.67
C ASN A 676 -22.81 41.98 9.38
N THR A 677 -21.92 42.91 9.76
CA THR A 677 -22.14 44.37 9.67
C THR A 677 -21.10 45.11 8.85
N ASP A 678 -19.88 44.59 8.78
CA ASP A 678 -18.70 45.31 8.26
C ASP A 678 -18.24 44.87 6.86
N MET A 679 -18.95 43.91 6.25
CA MET A 679 -18.63 43.45 4.90
C MET A 679 -18.85 44.56 3.87
N VAL A 680 -17.91 44.72 2.96
CA VAL A 680 -17.98 45.67 1.85
C VAL A 680 -18.35 44.92 0.56
N GLU A 681 -19.31 45.49 -0.17
CA GLU A 681 -19.76 44.92 -1.45
C GLU A 681 -18.63 44.85 -2.47
N TYR A 682 -18.60 43.81 -3.32
CA TYR A 682 -17.54 43.57 -4.30
C TYR A 682 -17.22 44.74 -5.20
N ASP A 683 -18.22 45.42 -5.69
CA ASP A 683 -18.07 46.59 -6.58
C ASP A 683 -17.34 47.77 -5.94
N LYS A 684 -17.41 47.86 -4.61
CA LYS A 684 -16.77 48.91 -3.80
C LYS A 684 -15.34 48.55 -3.38
N LEU A 685 -14.89 47.34 -3.66
CA LEU A 685 -13.52 46.92 -3.40
C LEU A 685 -12.51 47.61 -4.32
N GLU A 686 -11.33 47.90 -3.80
CA GLU A 686 -10.26 48.41 -4.65
C GLU A 686 -9.70 47.31 -5.59
N GLU A 687 -9.03 47.72 -6.65
CA GLU A 687 -8.55 46.83 -7.70
C GLU A 687 -7.61 45.72 -7.11
N LEU A 688 -6.70 46.08 -6.20
CA LEU A 688 -5.83 45.11 -5.52
C LEU A 688 -6.61 44.11 -4.68
N ASP A 689 -7.69 44.55 -4.03
CA ASP A 689 -8.59 43.69 -3.25
C ASP A 689 -9.32 42.68 -4.17
N LYS A 690 -9.75 43.10 -5.35
CA LYS A 690 -10.34 42.25 -6.39
C LYS A 690 -9.32 41.24 -6.93
N TRP A 691 -8.07 41.67 -7.16
CA TRP A 691 -7.00 40.78 -7.58
C TRP A 691 -6.75 39.67 -6.55
N ALA A 692 -6.73 39.96 -5.26
CA ALA A 692 -6.55 38.98 -4.22
C ALA A 692 -7.70 37.92 -4.22
N LEU A 693 -8.93 38.35 -4.51
CA LEU A 693 -10.08 37.43 -4.67
C LEU A 693 -10.01 36.59 -5.96
N ILE A 694 -9.44 37.14 -7.06
CA ILE A 694 -9.15 36.36 -8.28
C ILE A 694 -8.15 35.24 -7.92
N LYS A 695 -7.05 35.55 -7.23
CA LYS A 695 -6.06 34.55 -6.81
C LYS A 695 -6.65 33.51 -5.85
N LEU A 696 -7.56 33.90 -4.99
CA LEU A 696 -8.32 32.96 -4.16
C LEU A 696 -9.17 32.02 -5.01
N ASN A 697 -9.83 32.55 -6.04
CA ASN A 697 -10.68 31.75 -6.94
C ASN A 697 -9.86 30.74 -7.76
N ASP A 698 -8.69 31.16 -8.25
CA ASP A 698 -7.71 30.28 -8.93
C ASP A 698 -7.24 29.16 -8.00
N LEU A 699 -6.96 29.49 -6.74
CA LEU A 699 -6.58 28.51 -5.73
C LEU A 699 -7.70 27.48 -5.50
N VAL A 700 -8.94 27.95 -5.31
CA VAL A 700 -10.11 27.08 -5.09
C VAL A 700 -10.29 26.13 -6.28
N LYS A 701 -10.21 26.64 -7.51
CA LYS A 701 -10.32 25.83 -8.73
C LYS A 701 -9.24 24.74 -8.79
N THR A 702 -7.98 25.11 -8.56
CA THR A 702 -6.84 24.18 -8.60
C THR A 702 -6.96 23.13 -7.50
N VAL A 703 -7.31 23.55 -6.29
CA VAL A 703 -7.46 22.65 -5.14
C VAL A 703 -8.63 21.71 -5.33
N ASN A 704 -9.77 22.19 -5.84
CA ASN A 704 -10.92 21.35 -6.14
C ASN A 704 -10.56 20.23 -7.12
N ASN A 705 -9.87 20.56 -8.22
CA ASN A 705 -9.41 19.54 -9.16
C ASN A 705 -8.45 18.55 -8.50
N ALA A 706 -7.48 19.02 -7.72
CA ALA A 706 -6.51 18.17 -7.04
C ALA A 706 -7.16 17.19 -6.04
N TYR A 707 -8.21 17.59 -5.33
CA TYR A 707 -8.94 16.68 -4.43
C TYR A 707 -9.81 15.67 -5.21
N GLU A 708 -10.39 16.05 -6.35
CA GLU A 708 -11.16 15.14 -7.21
C GLU A 708 -10.28 14.07 -7.87
N THR A 709 -9.04 14.43 -8.23
CA THR A 709 -8.07 13.53 -8.88
C THR A 709 -7.16 12.81 -7.87
N TYR A 710 -7.35 13.05 -6.58
CA TYR A 710 -6.51 12.52 -5.49
C TYR A 710 -5.05 13.01 -5.52
N ASP A 711 -4.74 14.15 -6.17
CA ASP A 711 -3.39 14.74 -6.31
C ASP A 711 -3.08 15.75 -5.20
N TYR A 712 -3.08 15.31 -3.94
CA TYR A 712 -2.96 16.22 -2.78
C TYR A 712 -1.67 17.02 -2.76
N HIS A 713 -0.59 16.54 -3.37
CA HIS A 713 0.66 17.27 -3.50
C HIS A 713 0.51 18.55 -4.34
N ILE A 714 -0.38 18.54 -5.33
CA ILE A 714 -0.73 19.74 -6.13
C ILE A 714 -1.49 20.74 -5.25
N ALA A 715 -2.46 20.27 -4.46
CA ALA A 715 -3.17 21.12 -3.50
C ALA A 715 -2.19 21.78 -2.50
N TYR A 716 -1.32 20.97 -1.89
CA TYR A 716 -0.28 21.44 -0.96
C TYR A 716 0.62 22.53 -1.58
N GLN A 717 1.15 22.29 -2.79
CA GLN A 717 2.05 23.24 -3.46
C GLN A 717 1.36 24.57 -3.73
N ASN A 718 0.12 24.54 -4.21
CA ASN A 718 -0.63 25.75 -4.54
C ASN A 718 -1.08 26.51 -3.30
N ILE A 719 -1.48 25.83 -2.22
CA ILE A 719 -1.78 26.46 -0.93
C ILE A 719 -0.54 27.16 -0.36
N ASN A 720 0.63 26.49 -0.39
CA ASN A 720 1.87 27.11 0.08
C ASN A 720 2.26 28.31 -0.77
N LYS A 721 2.19 28.21 -2.11
CA LYS A 721 2.45 29.32 -3.04
C LYS A 721 1.53 30.50 -2.74
N PHE A 722 0.24 30.27 -2.63
CA PHE A 722 -0.74 31.30 -2.32
C PHE A 722 -0.45 31.99 -1.00
N CYS A 723 -0.21 31.25 0.09
CA CYS A 723 0.09 31.83 1.40
C CYS A 723 1.37 32.67 1.39
N VAL A 724 2.44 32.20 0.73
CA VAL A 724 3.76 32.85 0.78
C VAL A 724 3.86 33.97 -0.26
N ILE A 725 3.54 33.70 -1.52
CA ILE A 725 3.78 34.63 -2.63
C ILE A 725 2.62 35.60 -2.75
N ASP A 726 1.42 35.10 -3.00
CA ASP A 726 0.29 35.96 -3.31
C ASP A 726 -0.18 36.74 -2.08
N MET A 727 -0.20 36.10 -0.91
CA MET A 727 -0.65 36.76 0.31
C MET A 727 0.48 37.46 1.05
N SER A 728 1.44 36.74 1.64
CA SER A 728 2.42 37.35 2.56
C SER A 728 3.35 38.35 1.87
N ASN A 729 3.87 38.02 0.68
CA ASN A 729 4.85 38.86 -0.03
C ASN A 729 4.21 39.91 -0.93
N THR A 730 2.90 39.85 -1.16
CA THR A 730 2.22 40.77 -2.08
C THR A 730 1.03 41.45 -1.40
N TYR A 731 -0.11 40.80 -1.30
CA TYR A 731 -1.35 41.45 -0.86
C TYR A 731 -1.26 42.01 0.56
N LEU A 732 -0.92 41.13 1.54
CA LEU A 732 -0.88 41.51 2.96
C LEU A 732 0.24 42.54 3.27
N ASP A 733 1.29 42.58 2.45
CA ASP A 733 2.36 43.55 2.59
C ASP A 733 1.91 44.94 2.12
N ILE A 734 1.29 45.03 0.97
CA ILE A 734 0.85 46.26 0.36
C ILE A 734 -0.27 46.94 1.18
N ILE A 735 -1.20 46.19 1.76
CA ILE A 735 -2.35 46.75 2.47
C ILE A 735 -2.07 47.21 3.90
N LYS A 736 -0.82 47.05 4.42
CA LYS A 736 -0.48 47.41 5.81
C LYS A 736 -0.86 48.84 6.16
N ASP A 737 -0.57 49.80 5.29
CA ASP A 737 -0.90 51.19 5.55
C ASP A 737 -2.41 51.39 5.70
N ARG A 738 -3.20 50.78 4.84
CA ARG A 738 -4.67 50.84 4.95
C ARG A 738 -5.20 50.22 6.24
N LEU A 739 -4.61 49.11 6.67
CA LEU A 739 -5.00 48.43 7.89
C LEU A 739 -4.66 49.19 9.17
N TYR A 740 -3.45 49.75 9.23
CA TYR A 740 -2.90 50.30 10.48
C TYR A 740 -3.20 51.77 10.67
N THR A 741 -3.23 52.58 9.61
CA THR A 741 -3.25 54.03 9.70
C THR A 741 -4.63 54.64 9.45
N LEU A 742 -5.54 53.94 8.72
CA LEU A 742 -6.90 54.45 8.48
C LEU A 742 -7.77 54.32 9.72
N LYS A 743 -8.88 55.09 9.78
CA LYS A 743 -9.86 54.97 10.87
C LYS A 743 -10.43 53.56 10.92
N PRO A 744 -10.77 53.04 12.14
CA PRO A 744 -11.35 51.71 12.28
C PRO A 744 -12.50 51.39 11.30
N ASN A 745 -13.41 52.30 11.11
CA ASN A 745 -14.58 52.14 10.24
C ASN A 745 -14.40 52.74 8.84
N ASP A 746 -13.17 53.03 8.40
CA ASP A 746 -12.91 53.50 7.05
C ASP A 746 -13.27 52.41 6.03
N VAL A 747 -13.96 52.78 4.96
CA VAL A 747 -14.45 51.81 3.95
C VAL A 747 -13.30 51.07 3.28
N LYS A 748 -12.16 51.74 3.03
CA LYS A 748 -10.97 51.08 2.43
C LYS A 748 -10.35 50.09 3.36
N ARG A 749 -10.33 50.36 4.68
CA ARG A 749 -9.89 49.41 5.69
C ARG A 749 -10.83 48.20 5.78
N ARG A 750 -12.15 48.46 5.87
CA ARG A 750 -13.17 47.42 5.88
C ARG A 750 -13.15 46.57 4.59
N ALA A 751 -12.82 47.17 3.43
CA ALA A 751 -12.62 46.44 2.18
C ALA A 751 -11.48 45.41 2.30
N CYS A 752 -10.29 45.80 2.82
CA CYS A 752 -9.22 44.87 3.09
C CYS A 752 -9.61 43.76 4.07
N GLN A 753 -10.30 44.10 5.15
CA GLN A 753 -10.77 43.13 6.14
C GLN A 753 -11.82 42.18 5.56
N THR A 754 -12.69 42.65 4.66
CA THR A 754 -13.67 41.81 3.93
C THR A 754 -12.92 40.73 3.12
N VAL A 755 -11.90 41.15 2.35
CA VAL A 755 -11.11 40.23 1.51
C VAL A 755 -10.31 39.27 2.38
N MET A 756 -9.66 39.73 3.43
CA MET A 756 -8.95 38.87 4.37
C MET A 756 -9.87 37.85 5.04
N TYR A 757 -11.09 38.23 5.39
CA TYR A 757 -12.10 37.34 5.96
C TYR A 757 -12.50 36.24 4.95
N GLU A 758 -12.84 36.61 3.71
CA GLU A 758 -13.17 35.64 2.64
C GLU A 758 -12.00 34.67 2.37
N ILE A 759 -10.77 35.19 2.33
CA ILE A 759 -9.56 34.39 2.15
C ILE A 759 -9.37 33.45 3.34
N LEU A 760 -9.45 33.94 4.57
CA LEU A 760 -9.19 33.14 5.78
C LEU A 760 -10.20 31.99 5.93
N ILE A 761 -11.50 32.28 5.74
CA ILE A 761 -12.55 31.26 5.81
C ILE A 761 -12.36 30.20 4.73
N THR A 762 -12.11 30.61 3.49
CA THR A 762 -11.89 29.71 2.35
C THR A 762 -10.63 28.87 2.56
N LEU A 763 -9.52 29.50 2.95
CA LEU A 763 -8.26 28.80 3.23
C LEU A 763 -8.41 27.79 4.37
N THR A 764 -9.13 28.15 5.45
CA THR A 764 -9.40 27.23 6.57
C THR A 764 -10.16 26.01 6.09
N LYS A 765 -11.18 26.19 5.24
CA LYS A 765 -11.97 25.10 4.69
C LYS A 765 -11.13 24.15 3.82
N ILE A 766 -10.32 24.68 2.90
CA ILE A 766 -9.49 23.83 2.02
C ILE A 766 -8.34 23.15 2.78
N LEU A 767 -7.90 23.70 3.91
CA LEU A 767 -6.90 23.10 4.80
C LEU A 767 -7.48 22.02 5.71
N THR A 768 -8.80 22.01 5.97
CA THR A 768 -9.45 21.11 6.94
C THR A 768 -9.16 19.62 6.72
N PRO A 769 -9.10 19.10 5.48
CA PRO A 769 -8.70 17.71 5.27
C PRO A 769 -7.21 17.45 5.55
N ILE A 770 -6.34 18.43 5.37
CA ILE A 770 -4.88 18.29 5.50
C ILE A 770 -4.42 18.64 6.91
N LEU A 771 -4.67 19.87 7.35
CA LEU A 771 -4.26 20.39 8.67
C LEU A 771 -5.47 20.35 9.63
N ALA A 772 -5.87 19.15 10.00
CA ALA A 772 -7.11 18.89 10.73
C ALA A 772 -7.22 19.66 12.05
N PHE A 773 -6.13 19.77 12.80
CA PHE A 773 -6.10 20.46 14.10
C PHE A 773 -5.93 21.97 13.97
N THR A 774 -5.04 22.40 13.07
CA THR A 774 -4.81 23.84 12.86
C THR A 774 -6.04 24.53 12.29
N SER A 775 -6.78 23.86 11.40
CA SER A 775 -8.03 24.41 10.86
C SER A 775 -9.10 24.59 11.93
N GLU A 776 -9.20 23.65 12.88
CA GLU A 776 -10.07 23.80 14.05
C GLU A 776 -9.65 24.98 14.92
N GLU A 777 -8.34 25.14 15.20
CA GLU A 777 -7.82 26.27 15.99
C GLU A 777 -8.13 27.62 15.32
N ILE A 778 -7.94 27.73 13.99
CA ILE A 778 -8.29 28.91 13.23
C ILE A 778 -9.79 29.20 13.32
N TRP A 779 -10.62 28.14 13.13
CA TRP A 779 -12.08 28.24 13.15
C TRP A 779 -12.62 28.77 14.47
N GLN A 780 -12.02 28.35 15.57
CA GLN A 780 -12.40 28.82 16.91
C GLN A 780 -11.97 30.28 17.19
N CYS A 781 -10.99 30.81 16.47
CA CYS A 781 -10.45 32.17 16.64
C CYS A 781 -11.10 33.20 15.71
N VAL A 782 -11.88 32.80 14.71
CA VAL A 782 -12.51 33.71 13.76
C VAL A 782 -13.96 34.04 14.17
N THR A 783 -14.40 35.26 13.94
CA THR A 783 -15.80 35.66 14.09
C THR A 783 -16.60 35.13 12.90
N HIS A 784 -17.68 34.41 13.14
CA HIS A 784 -18.50 33.81 12.09
C HIS A 784 -19.72 34.65 11.72
N LYS A 785 -20.16 34.49 10.45
CA LYS A 785 -21.47 34.95 10.02
C LYS A 785 -22.58 34.23 10.80
N ASP A 786 -23.73 34.87 10.93
CA ASP A 786 -24.90 34.24 11.54
C ASP A 786 -25.33 32.99 10.75
N GLY A 787 -25.75 31.96 11.45
CA GLY A 787 -26.17 30.68 10.85
C GLY A 787 -25.02 29.70 10.54
N VAL A 788 -23.76 30.10 10.69
CA VAL A 788 -22.61 29.19 10.52
C VAL A 788 -22.43 28.35 11.80
N ASP A 789 -22.26 27.04 11.64
CA ASP A 789 -21.90 26.17 12.75
C ASP A 789 -20.48 26.47 13.23
N LYS A 790 -20.36 26.84 14.51
CA LYS A 790 -19.10 27.26 15.12
C LYS A 790 -18.29 26.11 15.68
N GLN A 791 -18.84 24.90 15.72
CA GLN A 791 -18.16 23.77 16.33
C GLN A 791 -16.92 23.35 15.54
N SER A 792 -17.04 23.25 14.20
CA SER A 792 -15.96 22.74 13.35
C SER A 792 -16.10 23.25 11.91
N PRO A 793 -15.02 23.57 11.21
CA PRO A 793 -15.03 23.84 9.77
C PRO A 793 -15.55 22.65 8.95
N LEU A 794 -15.44 21.43 9.48
CA LEU A 794 -15.93 20.21 8.85
C LEU A 794 -17.47 20.20 8.66
N LEU A 795 -18.19 20.95 9.49
CA LEU A 795 -19.64 21.13 9.38
C LEU A 795 -20.02 22.22 8.37
N SER A 796 -19.05 22.93 7.80
CA SER A 796 -19.29 23.89 6.71
C SER A 796 -19.24 23.21 5.35
N ASP A 797 -19.77 23.89 4.33
CA ASP A 797 -19.72 23.40 2.95
C ASP A 797 -18.35 23.67 2.32
N TRP A 798 -17.91 22.78 1.43
CA TRP A 798 -16.70 22.94 0.66
C TRP A 798 -16.76 24.18 -0.23
N PRO A 799 -15.69 24.97 -0.34
CA PRO A 799 -15.70 26.19 -1.12
C PRO A 799 -15.76 25.89 -2.63
N THR A 800 -16.53 26.71 -3.32
CA THR A 800 -16.65 26.69 -4.78
C THR A 800 -16.18 27.99 -5.37
N GLU A 801 -15.82 27.96 -6.65
CA GLU A 801 -15.48 29.14 -7.41
C GLU A 801 -16.65 30.14 -7.48
N LYS A 802 -16.34 31.40 -7.40
CA LYS A 802 -17.34 32.49 -7.47
C LYS A 802 -17.14 33.25 -8.77
N ALA A 803 -18.08 33.15 -9.70
CA ALA A 803 -18.01 33.82 -11.00
C ALA A 803 -17.83 35.37 -10.89
N GLN A 804 -18.34 35.97 -9.83
CA GLN A 804 -18.15 37.42 -9.58
C GLN A 804 -16.69 37.82 -9.33
N TYR A 805 -15.79 36.86 -9.02
CA TYR A 805 -14.36 37.11 -8.81
C TYR A 805 -13.55 36.95 -10.10
N GLU A 806 -14.17 36.55 -11.21
CA GLU A 806 -13.48 36.46 -12.50
C GLU A 806 -13.38 37.84 -13.13
N ASN A 807 -12.14 38.32 -13.38
CA ASN A 807 -11.88 39.58 -14.08
C ASN A 807 -10.53 39.54 -14.78
N THR A 808 -10.55 39.20 -16.06
CA THR A 808 -9.36 39.03 -16.89
C THR A 808 -8.51 40.29 -16.98
N ASP A 809 -9.14 41.47 -17.08
CA ASP A 809 -8.43 42.74 -17.23
C ASP A 809 -7.61 43.08 -15.99
N ILE A 810 -8.19 42.88 -14.80
CA ILE A 810 -7.47 43.05 -13.52
C ILE A 810 -6.35 42.02 -13.39
N GLU A 811 -6.61 40.79 -13.73
CA GLU A 811 -5.63 39.72 -13.66
C GLU A 811 -4.44 39.99 -14.57
N GLU A 812 -4.64 40.28 -15.85
CA GLU A 812 -3.57 40.58 -16.81
C GLU A 812 -2.73 41.77 -16.37
N LYS A 813 -3.41 42.83 -15.92
CA LYS A 813 -2.74 44.04 -15.42
C LYS A 813 -1.82 43.72 -14.24
N TRP A 814 -2.29 42.98 -13.23
CA TRP A 814 -1.52 42.66 -12.05
C TRP A 814 -0.43 41.63 -12.34
N ASN A 815 -0.66 40.67 -13.21
CA ASN A 815 0.38 39.75 -13.67
C ASN A 815 1.54 40.50 -14.34
N LYS A 816 1.25 41.54 -15.14
CA LYS A 816 2.25 42.40 -15.74
C LYS A 816 3.01 43.23 -14.69
N ILE A 817 2.30 43.77 -13.68
CA ILE A 817 2.93 44.53 -12.57
C ILE A 817 3.86 43.63 -11.77
N LEU A 818 3.44 42.42 -11.44
CA LEU A 818 4.23 41.47 -10.66
C LEU A 818 5.44 40.96 -11.44
N SER A 819 5.29 40.70 -12.75
CA SER A 819 6.41 40.32 -13.63
C SER A 819 7.46 41.46 -13.70
N LEU A 820 7.02 42.70 -13.82
CA LEU A 820 7.90 43.85 -13.81
C LEU A 820 8.61 44.02 -12.45
N LYS A 821 7.89 43.82 -11.33
CA LYS A 821 8.49 43.84 -9.98
C LYS A 821 9.59 42.78 -9.85
N GLU A 822 9.34 41.57 -10.36
CA GLU A 822 10.35 40.49 -10.33
C GLU A 822 11.58 40.82 -11.18
N GLU A 823 11.36 41.36 -12.38
CA GLU A 823 12.44 41.79 -13.27
C GLU A 823 13.30 42.89 -12.62
N VAL A 824 12.66 43.90 -12.05
CA VAL A 824 13.35 44.99 -11.34
C VAL A 824 14.11 44.46 -10.14
N ALA A 825 13.52 43.57 -9.33
CA ALA A 825 14.16 42.94 -8.19
C ALA A 825 15.41 42.15 -8.61
N LYS A 826 15.33 41.41 -9.73
CA LYS A 826 16.46 40.72 -10.33
C LYS A 826 17.57 41.67 -10.77
N GLN A 827 17.21 42.75 -11.46
CA GLN A 827 18.17 43.77 -11.90
C GLN A 827 18.86 44.45 -10.73
N VAL A 828 18.11 44.81 -9.67
CA VAL A 828 18.68 45.42 -8.45
C VAL A 828 19.58 44.44 -7.74
N GLY A 829 19.15 43.17 -7.54
CA GLY A 829 19.95 42.15 -6.87
C GLY A 829 21.25 41.84 -7.61
N ILE A 830 21.21 41.62 -8.90
CA ILE A 830 22.40 41.38 -9.73
C ILE A 830 23.30 42.60 -9.74
N GLY A 831 22.75 43.81 -9.90
CA GLY A 831 23.46 45.06 -9.88
C GLY A 831 24.18 45.28 -8.55
N ALA A 832 23.57 44.94 -7.42
CA ALA A 832 24.18 45.03 -6.11
C ALA A 832 25.41 44.11 -5.95
N VAL A 833 25.30 42.87 -6.43
CA VAL A 833 26.41 41.90 -6.39
C VAL A 833 27.57 42.38 -7.29
N ILE A 834 27.28 42.70 -8.54
CA ILE A 834 28.28 43.17 -9.51
C ILE A 834 28.97 44.45 -9.01
N PHE A 835 28.22 45.42 -8.48
CA PHE A 835 28.78 46.63 -7.96
C PHE A 835 29.72 46.38 -6.77
N ASN A 836 29.27 45.50 -5.84
CA ASN A 836 30.09 45.15 -4.68
C ASN A 836 31.41 44.46 -5.10
N ASP A 837 31.37 43.57 -6.08
CA ASP A 837 32.58 42.92 -6.61
C ASP A 837 33.53 43.90 -7.33
N LEU A 838 32.98 44.83 -8.08
CA LEU A 838 33.76 45.83 -8.80
C LEU A 838 34.31 46.95 -7.89
N TYR A 839 33.57 47.31 -6.86
CA TYR A 839 33.92 48.33 -5.89
C TYR A 839 35.09 47.91 -4.97
N ASN A 840 35.14 46.62 -4.66
CA ASN A 840 36.22 46.09 -3.80
C ASN A 840 37.48 45.73 -4.61
N THR A 841 38.63 45.90 -3.99
CA THR A 841 39.92 45.58 -4.62
C THR A 841 40.01 44.06 -4.86
N ARG A 842 40.27 43.63 -6.09
CA ARG A 842 40.28 42.21 -6.54
C ARG A 842 41.21 41.23 -5.79
N ILE A 843 42.09 41.77 -4.89
CA ILE A 843 43.12 41.00 -4.16
C ILE A 843 42.67 40.71 -2.71
N LYS A 844 41.54 41.22 -2.25
CA LYS A 844 41.06 41.06 -0.88
C LYS A 844 39.76 40.22 -0.84
N ASP A 845 39.63 39.35 0.15
CA ASP A 845 38.40 38.67 0.45
C ASP A 845 37.26 39.65 0.71
N VAL A 846 36.15 39.50 0.01
CA VAL A 846 34.98 40.36 0.16
C VAL A 846 34.03 39.68 1.15
N VAL A 847 33.75 40.34 2.27
CA VAL A 847 32.73 39.87 3.20
C VAL A 847 31.34 40.13 2.61
N PHE A 848 30.64 39.07 2.28
CA PHE A 848 29.28 39.12 1.75
C PHE A 848 28.27 39.49 2.87
N SER A 849 27.52 40.58 2.68
CA SER A 849 26.42 40.98 3.58
C SER A 849 25.27 41.57 2.77
N TRP A 850 24.11 40.94 2.85
CA TRP A 850 22.90 41.39 2.20
C TRP A 850 22.47 42.79 2.64
N GLU A 851 22.57 43.10 3.94
CA GLU A 851 22.20 44.39 4.51
C GLU A 851 23.05 45.52 3.92
N ARG A 852 24.37 45.29 3.76
CA ARG A 852 25.29 46.27 3.21
C ARG A 852 25.10 46.42 1.70
N MET A 853 24.95 45.33 0.97
CA MET A 853 24.91 45.34 -0.51
C MET A 853 23.58 45.88 -1.07
N LEU A 854 22.47 45.65 -0.37
CA LEU A 854 21.13 46.07 -0.77
C LEU A 854 20.70 47.41 -0.16
N ASN A 855 21.59 48.13 0.54
CA ASN A 855 21.29 49.45 1.10
C ASN A 855 21.12 50.46 -0.05
N PHE A 856 20.10 51.35 0.07
CA PHE A 856 19.87 52.46 -0.89
C PHE A 856 20.57 53.75 -0.49
N ASP A 857 21.39 53.75 0.55
CA ASP A 857 22.20 54.85 1.00
C ASP A 857 23.69 54.51 0.88
N GLY A 858 24.51 55.47 0.44
CA GLY A 858 25.96 55.31 0.38
C GLY A 858 26.50 54.69 -0.92
N GLU A 859 27.68 54.11 -0.84
CA GLU A 859 28.42 53.54 -2.00
C GLU A 859 27.95 52.10 -2.28
N THR A 860 26.72 51.96 -2.88
CA THR A 860 26.10 50.67 -3.16
C THR A 860 25.53 50.63 -4.56
N GLY A 861 25.37 49.39 -5.13
CA GLY A 861 24.77 49.20 -6.44
C GLY A 861 23.33 49.75 -6.50
N PRO A 862 22.44 49.44 -5.55
CA PRO A 862 21.09 50.00 -5.49
C PRO A 862 21.07 51.54 -5.44
N TYR A 863 21.98 52.19 -4.73
CA TYR A 863 22.04 53.62 -4.67
C TYR A 863 22.41 54.26 -6.03
N VAL A 864 23.39 53.67 -6.75
CA VAL A 864 23.76 54.11 -8.10
C VAL A 864 22.59 53.94 -9.06
N GLN A 865 21.88 52.80 -9.04
CA GLN A 865 20.70 52.55 -9.84
C GLN A 865 19.56 53.53 -9.53
N TYR A 866 19.31 53.81 -8.24
CA TYR A 866 18.33 54.79 -7.81
C TYR A 866 18.68 56.22 -8.31
N THR A 867 19.92 56.61 -8.19
CA THR A 867 20.42 57.94 -8.64
C THR A 867 20.27 58.06 -10.15
N HIS A 868 20.62 57.04 -10.91
CA HIS A 868 20.42 56.97 -12.37
C HIS A 868 18.94 57.06 -12.74
N ALA A 869 18.07 56.27 -12.10
CA ALA A 869 16.63 56.34 -12.35
C ALA A 869 16.04 57.71 -12.04
N ARG A 870 16.48 58.35 -10.98
CA ARG A 870 16.07 59.72 -10.61
C ARG A 870 16.54 60.74 -11.62
N ALA A 871 17.77 60.70 -12.09
CA ALA A 871 18.33 61.55 -13.13
C ALA A 871 17.52 61.41 -14.45
N CYS A 872 17.28 60.18 -14.89
CA CYS A 872 16.48 59.89 -16.07
C CYS A 872 15.01 60.42 -15.92
N SER A 873 14.43 60.38 -14.72
CA SER A 873 13.11 60.92 -14.45
C SER A 873 13.08 62.46 -14.55
N ILE A 874 14.12 63.13 -14.05
CA ILE A 874 14.27 64.58 -14.19
C ILE A 874 14.40 64.99 -15.63
N LEU A 875 15.30 64.33 -16.42
CA LEU A 875 15.47 64.56 -17.84
C LEU A 875 14.17 64.36 -18.63
N ARG A 876 13.44 63.30 -18.35
CA ARG A 876 12.09 63.06 -18.99
C ARG A 876 11.08 64.18 -18.70
N ARG A 877 11.12 64.77 -17.49
CA ARG A 877 10.24 65.86 -17.09
C ARG A 877 10.69 67.23 -17.67
N ALA A 878 12.01 67.39 -17.86
CA ALA A 878 12.57 68.59 -18.43
C ALA A 878 12.33 68.71 -19.98
N GLY A 879 11.96 67.60 -20.65
CA GLY A 879 11.81 67.58 -22.10
C GLY A 879 13.13 67.63 -22.85
N GLU A 880 13.15 68.14 -24.09
CA GLU A 880 14.43 68.33 -24.84
C GLU A 880 15.27 69.40 -24.17
N VAL A 881 16.40 68.99 -23.60
CA VAL A 881 17.41 69.88 -23.00
C VAL A 881 18.53 70.04 -24.02
N SER A 882 18.71 71.26 -24.56
CA SER A 882 19.91 71.60 -25.37
C SER A 882 21.07 71.90 -24.41
N PHE A 883 22.18 71.20 -24.67
CA PHE A 883 23.41 71.40 -23.91
C PHE A 883 24.38 72.44 -24.59
N ASP A 884 23.91 73.07 -25.70
CA ASP A 884 24.76 73.90 -26.52
C ASP A 884 25.22 75.23 -25.88
N ASN A 885 24.59 75.58 -24.73
CA ASN A 885 24.92 76.85 -24.01
C ASN A 885 25.30 76.57 -22.52
N ILE A 886 25.71 75.37 -22.16
CA ILE A 886 26.09 75.03 -20.78
C ILE A 886 27.60 75.26 -20.66
N ASP A 887 27.97 76.23 -19.84
CA ASP A 887 29.37 76.41 -19.45
C ASP A 887 29.76 75.36 -18.38
N PHE A 888 30.39 74.28 -18.85
CA PHE A 888 30.85 73.20 -18.02
C PHE A 888 32.06 73.56 -17.12
N THR A 889 32.67 74.75 -17.32
CA THR A 889 33.78 75.21 -16.49
C THR A 889 33.34 75.61 -15.10
N THR A 890 32.06 75.85 -14.85
CA THR A 890 31.45 76.16 -13.55
C THR A 890 31.10 74.97 -12.71
N LEU A 891 31.26 73.74 -13.23
CA LEU A 891 30.99 72.49 -12.55
C LEU A 891 32.23 71.77 -11.96
N ALA A 892 33.34 72.53 -11.88
CA ALA A 892 34.60 71.92 -11.45
C ALA A 892 34.95 72.18 -9.94
N ASP A 893 33.92 72.35 -9.07
CA ASP A 893 34.08 72.35 -7.61
C ASP A 893 33.28 71.26 -6.95
#